data_c150a6cf6038252c2a1edfada703175c
#
_entry.id   c150a6cf6038252c2a1edfada703175c
#
_cell.length_a   1.000
_cell.length_b   1.000
_cell.length_c   1.000
_cell.angle_alpha   90.00
_cell.angle_beta   90.00
_cell.angle_gamma   90.00
#
_symmetry.space_group_name_H-M   'P 1'
#
loop_
_entity.id
_entity.type
_entity.pdbx_description
1 polymer ?
#
loop_
_entity_poly.entity_id
_entity_poly.type
_entity_poly.pdbx_seq_one_letter_code
_entity_poly.pdbx_strand_id
1 'polypeptide(L)'
;MTNKKNVGYSPEDFKKPYGKYYDETIVELAPQVQYALTNTPFPAGTLPPFSEAKYLEEEGYTDLETGYTFEADGSIHAAIVTAMPGIRPEMWDWWFGWHGSQDSRYKLWHPTSHVSAVWEDGETDIAYIGRNSIIEEYIVDDFAEGLIQFKSPTEFGFSFDAVKDPSKAVYICARIGHSKFPIDYGYLVHQVRAVEGGSEMRSRFWMGGQYLHVRKSGLLADLASSFVQKMKILTPDFGRKIVIHCSEEMTHLAAFLPKLYAEMNQTIEKLNVEGRVIERTDEDFETVVMGSLFNKTDPGKRPIKVVEAKSVQDIIETIKYAKSHGKKLTVCSGGHSFSANHIRDNSILIMMKHFNQFEVNVNEMTATAGPGVGGSTLMLELYKHNLFFPAGHCKGVCIGGYLLQGGYGWNGRKLGIACESVIGIDLVTADGEYIHANESENADLFWAARGAGGGFFGVVVRFHLKLYPLPKYRAIIAHQFYMKHLEDVYSWAYEVGPSIPKAVEFQMIMSNKMAGIFGPGIEAAAPIFADTKDEFEEAMAFMKNSPIKSKALIATPAIDPGIDMLYKSVMSHYPENHHYGVDNMWTHAPLEDLMPYVKEIARTLPPAPSHMLWLNWHPGQIQSDMAYSNEDNIYIALYTIWKNASDTAKYGDWAASMMSKMNHMSTGIQLADEGLHKRTAPFLSEANLKKIQQLRADRDPSGLFHEWHSRPEIK
;
A
#
# COMPACT_ATOMS: atom_id res chain seq x y z
N MET A 1 25.14 16.25 40.89
CA MET A 1 24.02 16.13 39.95
C MET A 1 24.48 16.71 38.62
N THR A 2 24.78 15.88 37.65
CA THR A 2 25.07 16.31 36.28
C THR A 2 23.81 16.99 35.72
N ASN A 3 23.96 18.19 35.22
CA ASN A 3 22.84 19.00 34.72
C ASN A 3 22.39 18.43 33.36
N LYS A 4 21.55 17.38 33.40
CA LYS A 4 20.96 16.75 32.20
C LYS A 4 20.10 17.79 31.50
N LYS A 5 20.34 18.03 30.20
CA LYS A 5 19.64 19.03 29.41
C LYS A 5 18.30 18.47 28.91
N ASN A 6 17.29 19.29 28.84
CA ASN A 6 15.96 19.05 28.23
C ASN A 6 15.10 17.96 28.89
N VAL A 7 15.46 17.46 30.07
CA VAL A 7 14.58 16.64 30.90
C VAL A 7 13.59 17.52 31.65
N GLY A 8 12.52 16.92 32.18
CA GLY A 8 11.53 17.63 32.96
C GLY A 8 10.46 18.33 32.13
N TYR A 9 9.43 18.83 32.83
CA TYR A 9 8.29 19.53 32.26
C TYR A 9 8.54 21.03 32.13
N SER A 10 8.07 21.61 31.02
CA SER A 10 7.89 23.05 30.86
C SER A 10 6.59 23.51 31.53
N PRO A 11 6.42 24.82 31.80
CA PRO A 11 5.15 25.35 32.33
C PRO A 11 3.93 25.04 31.44
N GLU A 12 4.12 24.89 30.14
CA GLU A 12 3.05 24.52 29.20
C GLU A 12 2.66 23.05 29.31
N ASP A 13 3.60 22.15 29.65
CA ASP A 13 3.33 20.72 29.81
C ASP A 13 2.42 20.46 31.01
N PHE A 14 2.57 21.25 32.09
CA PHE A 14 1.68 21.14 33.27
C PHE A 14 0.23 21.54 32.96
N LYS A 15 -0.05 22.30 31.91
CA LYS A 15 -1.41 22.68 31.51
C LYS A 15 -2.15 21.57 30.77
N LYS A 16 -1.45 20.52 30.34
CA LYS A 16 -2.05 19.39 29.64
C LYS A 16 -2.89 18.52 30.59
N PRO A 17 -3.95 17.83 30.12
CA PRO A 17 -4.85 17.05 30.98
C PRO A 17 -4.12 16.02 31.85
N TYR A 18 -3.02 15.49 31.36
CA TYR A 18 -2.17 14.51 32.06
C TYR A 18 -1.02 15.12 32.85
N GLY A 19 -0.81 16.46 32.79
CA GLY A 19 0.29 17.15 33.47
C GLY A 19 0.32 16.93 34.99
N LYS A 20 -0.82 16.70 35.60
CA LYS A 20 -0.97 16.38 37.06
C LYS A 20 -0.33 15.08 37.49
N TYR A 21 0.00 14.17 36.55
CA TYR A 21 0.67 12.90 36.82
C TYR A 21 2.20 13.02 36.82
N TYR A 22 2.75 14.18 36.42
CA TYR A 22 4.18 14.39 36.42
C TYR A 22 4.71 14.50 37.84
N ASP A 23 5.67 13.60 38.16
CA ASP A 23 6.39 13.59 39.46
C ASP A 23 7.87 13.34 39.19
N GLU A 24 8.75 14.18 39.71
CA GLU A 24 10.21 14.05 39.56
C GLU A 24 10.81 13.01 40.52
N THR A 25 10.04 12.47 41.41
CA THR A 25 10.50 11.50 42.42
C THR A 25 10.66 10.13 41.80
N ILE A 26 11.88 9.69 41.60
CA ILE A 26 12.17 8.31 41.20
C ILE A 26 12.15 7.41 42.43
N VAL A 27 11.36 6.34 42.38
CA VAL A 27 11.25 5.33 43.43
C VAL A 27 12.56 4.58 43.59
N GLU A 28 12.94 4.25 44.81
CA GLU A 28 14.12 3.41 45.06
C GLU A 28 14.01 2.05 44.34
N LEU A 29 15.13 1.58 43.87
CA LEU A 29 15.20 0.26 43.23
C LEU A 29 14.74 -0.83 44.19
N ALA A 30 13.93 -1.73 43.69
CA ALA A 30 13.43 -2.86 44.48
C ALA A 30 14.59 -3.74 45.01
N PRO A 31 14.45 -4.38 46.20
CA PRO A 31 15.54 -5.14 46.80
C PRO A 31 16.16 -6.20 45.90
N GLN A 32 15.36 -6.87 45.06
CA GLN A 32 15.86 -7.85 44.08
C GLN A 32 16.74 -7.21 43.00
N VAL A 33 16.46 -5.96 42.59
CA VAL A 33 17.29 -5.21 41.66
C VAL A 33 18.59 -4.80 42.30
N GLN A 34 18.55 -4.27 43.54
CA GLN A 34 19.77 -3.92 44.29
C GLN A 34 20.69 -5.14 44.50
N TYR A 35 20.09 -6.30 44.84
CA TYR A 35 20.82 -7.55 44.96
C TYR A 35 21.47 -7.95 43.63
N ALA A 36 20.73 -7.92 42.52
CA ALA A 36 21.23 -8.23 41.20
C ALA A 36 22.40 -7.33 40.82
N LEU A 37 22.31 -6.01 41.02
CA LEU A 37 23.34 -5.03 40.70
C LEU A 37 24.63 -5.24 41.51
N THR A 38 24.55 -5.87 42.68
CA THR A 38 25.72 -6.23 43.49
C THR A 38 26.43 -7.48 43.00
N ASN A 39 25.71 -8.38 42.29
CA ASN A 39 26.16 -9.69 41.86
C ASN A 39 26.39 -9.80 40.34
N THR A 40 26.14 -8.75 39.55
CA THR A 40 26.30 -8.74 38.07
C THR A 40 27.72 -8.34 37.67
N PRO A 41 28.18 -8.75 36.47
CA PRO A 41 27.48 -9.64 35.51
C PRO A 41 27.38 -11.08 36.03
N PHE A 42 26.25 -11.72 35.80
CA PHE A 42 26.08 -13.15 36.02
C PHE A 42 26.89 -13.96 35.00
N PRO A 43 27.15 -15.26 35.22
CA PRO A 43 27.90 -16.08 34.27
C PRO A 43 27.30 -16.04 32.86
N ALA A 44 28.15 -15.97 31.86
CA ALA A 44 27.74 -16.03 30.45
C ALA A 44 26.90 -17.29 30.18
N GLY A 45 25.87 -17.16 29.37
CA GLY A 45 24.93 -18.25 29.05
C GLY A 45 23.85 -18.52 30.11
N THR A 46 23.80 -17.76 31.23
CA THR A 46 22.69 -17.87 32.21
C THR A 46 21.36 -17.41 31.63
N LEU A 47 21.35 -16.39 30.77
CA LEU A 47 20.17 -15.90 30.09
C LEU A 47 20.10 -16.47 28.66
N PRO A 48 18.91 -16.99 28.23
CA PRO A 48 18.74 -17.52 26.88
C PRO A 48 19.03 -16.47 25.79
N PRO A 49 19.53 -16.88 24.62
CA PRO A 49 19.70 -15.99 23.47
C PRO A 49 18.34 -15.57 22.87
N PHE A 50 18.33 -14.49 22.06
CA PHE A 50 17.12 -13.99 21.39
C PHE A 50 16.39 -15.06 20.54
N SER A 51 17.13 -15.97 19.91
CA SER A 51 16.53 -17.09 19.14
C SER A 51 15.63 -18.01 19.96
N GLU A 52 15.74 -17.96 21.27
CA GLU A 52 14.93 -18.74 22.22
C GLU A 52 13.91 -17.88 22.97
N ALA A 53 13.70 -16.61 22.57
CA ALA A 53 12.81 -15.66 23.27
C ALA A 53 11.38 -16.21 23.54
N LYS A 54 10.95 -17.19 22.74
CA LYS A 54 9.67 -17.89 22.93
C LYS A 54 9.52 -18.57 24.30
N TYR A 55 10.60 -18.82 25.05
CA TYR A 55 10.49 -19.33 26.43
C TYR A 55 9.67 -18.42 27.35
N LEU A 56 9.48 -17.15 26.99
CA LEU A 56 8.61 -16.24 27.73
C LEU A 56 7.12 -16.65 27.68
N GLU A 57 6.71 -17.50 26.75
CA GLU A 57 5.35 -18.08 26.72
C GLU A 57 5.13 -19.14 27.80
N GLU A 58 6.19 -19.72 28.32
CA GLU A 58 6.12 -20.77 29.33
C GLU A 58 5.68 -20.23 30.69
N GLU A 59 4.94 -21.04 31.42
CA GLU A 59 4.58 -20.73 32.81
C GLU A 59 5.80 -20.74 33.73
N GLY A 60 5.79 -19.90 34.76
CA GLY A 60 6.85 -19.84 35.74
C GLY A 60 7.96 -18.82 35.41
N TYR A 61 9.16 -19.10 35.89
CA TYR A 61 10.32 -18.21 35.83
C TYR A 61 11.58 -18.98 35.39
N THR A 62 12.51 -18.25 34.80
CA THR A 62 13.86 -18.75 34.54
C THR A 62 14.75 -18.60 35.78
N ASP A 63 15.93 -19.19 35.76
CA ASP A 63 16.90 -19.12 36.88
C ASP A 63 17.34 -17.67 37.19
N LEU A 64 17.27 -16.79 36.19
CA LEU A 64 17.59 -15.36 36.33
C LEU A 64 16.49 -14.48 35.74
N GLU A 65 15.72 -13.80 36.58
CA GLU A 65 14.69 -12.86 36.15
C GLU A 65 15.10 -11.38 36.30
N THR A 66 16.16 -11.09 37.06
CA THR A 66 16.69 -9.73 37.24
C THR A 66 18.22 -9.75 37.28
N GLY A 67 18.84 -9.03 36.35
CA GLY A 67 20.29 -8.95 36.21
C GLY A 67 20.72 -8.96 34.73
N TYR A 68 22.00 -9.11 34.48
CA TYR A 68 22.53 -9.24 33.13
C TYR A 68 23.73 -10.16 33.04
N THR A 69 23.96 -10.70 31.86
CA THR A 69 25.16 -11.44 31.48
C THR A 69 25.96 -10.65 30.44
N PHE A 70 27.25 -10.89 30.39
CA PHE A 70 28.14 -10.36 29.34
C PHE A 70 28.76 -11.53 28.61
N GLU A 71 28.38 -11.70 27.34
CA GLU A 71 28.71 -12.88 26.57
C GLU A 71 30.11 -12.76 25.90
N ALA A 72 30.65 -13.89 25.48
CA ALA A 72 31.99 -13.97 24.91
C ALA A 72 32.15 -13.14 23.61
N ASP A 73 31.08 -12.99 22.84
CA ASP A 73 31.04 -12.17 21.61
C ASP A 73 30.91 -10.66 21.90
N GLY A 74 30.77 -10.27 23.18
CA GLY A 74 30.56 -8.90 23.62
C GLY A 74 29.09 -8.45 23.60
N SER A 75 28.16 -9.38 23.47
CA SER A 75 26.73 -9.07 23.66
C SER A 75 26.36 -9.05 25.15
N ILE A 76 25.30 -8.29 25.43
CA ILE A 76 24.68 -8.19 26.75
C ILE A 76 23.29 -8.82 26.65
N HIS A 77 22.98 -9.76 27.52
CA HIS A 77 21.63 -10.21 27.74
C HIS A 77 21.19 -9.67 29.11
N ALA A 78 20.08 -8.93 29.15
CA ALA A 78 19.54 -8.40 30.39
C ALA A 78 18.10 -8.87 30.62
N ALA A 79 17.79 -9.17 31.86
CA ALA A 79 16.47 -9.55 32.34
C ALA A 79 16.08 -8.63 33.50
N ILE A 80 14.86 -8.17 33.51
CA ILE A 80 14.28 -7.39 34.60
C ILE A 80 12.84 -7.85 34.82
N VAL A 81 12.48 -8.21 36.04
CA VAL A 81 11.09 -8.44 36.44
C VAL A 81 10.60 -7.29 37.31
N THR A 82 9.47 -6.70 36.94
CA THR A 82 8.81 -5.61 37.69
C THR A 82 7.39 -6.02 38.06
N ALA A 83 7.10 -6.08 39.35
CA ALA A 83 5.76 -6.32 39.81
C ALA A 83 4.87 -5.08 39.60
N MET A 84 3.65 -5.28 39.15
CA MET A 84 2.72 -4.23 38.74
C MET A 84 1.33 -4.45 39.40
N PRO A 85 1.21 -4.25 40.69
CA PRO A 85 -0.06 -4.48 41.42
C PRO A 85 -1.16 -3.54 40.91
N GLY A 86 -2.35 -4.09 40.66
CA GLY A 86 -3.51 -3.35 40.19
C GLY A 86 -3.46 -2.94 38.69
N ILE A 87 -2.42 -3.31 37.96
CA ILE A 87 -2.28 -3.00 36.53
C ILE A 87 -2.69 -4.23 35.71
N ARG A 88 -3.51 -4.02 34.69
CA ARG A 88 -3.83 -5.04 33.67
C ARG A 88 -2.90 -4.93 32.47
N PRO A 89 -2.53 -6.03 31.79
CA PRO A 89 -1.60 -6.01 30.66
C PRO A 89 -1.99 -5.05 29.54
N GLU A 90 -3.30 -4.94 29.21
CA GLU A 90 -3.78 -4.04 28.17
C GLU A 90 -3.55 -2.54 28.46
N MET A 91 -3.29 -2.14 29.70
CA MET A 91 -2.93 -0.76 30.02
C MET A 91 -1.54 -0.40 29.47
N TRP A 92 -0.65 -1.37 29.42
CA TRP A 92 0.67 -1.20 28.81
C TRP A 92 0.60 -1.16 27.29
N ASP A 93 -0.24 -1.99 26.67
CA ASP A 93 -0.48 -1.95 25.24
C ASP A 93 -0.99 -0.57 24.80
N TRP A 94 -1.96 -0.03 25.54
CA TRP A 94 -2.43 1.34 25.36
C TRP A 94 -1.32 2.37 25.55
N TRP A 95 -0.50 2.25 26.59
CA TRP A 95 0.59 3.19 26.88
C TRP A 95 1.58 3.31 25.74
N PHE A 96 2.02 2.20 25.16
CA PHE A 96 2.96 2.18 24.05
C PHE A 96 2.40 2.84 22.79
N GLY A 97 1.11 2.78 22.54
CA GLY A 97 0.45 3.53 21.47
C GLY A 97 0.31 5.02 21.76
N TRP A 98 0.14 5.39 23.04
CA TRP A 98 -0.22 6.74 23.45
C TRP A 98 0.99 7.66 23.72
N HIS A 99 2.03 7.15 24.37
CA HIS A 99 3.11 8.00 24.87
C HIS A 99 3.99 8.62 23.79
N GLY A 100 4.23 7.94 22.68
CA GLY A 100 5.17 8.34 21.64
C GLY A 100 4.74 9.53 20.76
N SER A 101 3.57 10.10 21.04
CA SER A 101 3.02 11.21 20.24
C SER A 101 3.48 12.61 20.70
N GLN A 102 4.01 12.73 21.91
CA GLN A 102 4.41 14.01 22.49
C GLN A 102 5.53 13.81 23.53
N ASP A 103 6.54 14.66 23.51
CA ASP A 103 7.67 14.62 24.46
C ASP A 103 7.20 14.64 25.91
N SER A 104 6.18 15.43 26.23
CA SER A 104 5.63 15.51 27.59
C SER A 104 4.95 14.22 28.06
N ARG A 105 4.41 13.40 27.15
CA ARG A 105 3.89 12.06 27.49
C ARG A 105 5.07 11.11 27.78
N TYR A 106 6.11 11.16 26.97
CA TYR A 106 7.32 10.36 27.17
C TYR A 106 8.03 10.70 28.49
N LYS A 107 8.11 11.98 28.83
CA LYS A 107 8.69 12.47 30.09
C LYS A 107 7.92 12.04 31.35
N LEU A 108 6.63 11.67 31.26
CA LEU A 108 5.90 11.06 32.34
C LEU A 108 6.50 9.72 32.76
N TRP A 109 7.03 8.98 31.80
CA TRP A 109 7.57 7.64 32.04
C TRP A 109 8.85 7.69 32.89
N HIS A 110 9.78 8.59 32.52
CA HIS A 110 11.00 8.79 33.32
C HIS A 110 11.39 10.28 33.32
N PRO A 111 10.92 11.06 34.31
CA PRO A 111 11.01 12.54 34.30
C PRO A 111 12.43 13.08 34.31
N THR A 112 13.42 12.32 34.84
CA THR A 112 14.82 12.73 34.95
C THR A 112 15.74 12.11 33.88
N SER A 113 15.19 11.32 32.98
CA SER A 113 15.95 10.63 31.90
C SER A 113 15.38 10.86 30.52
N HIS A 114 14.08 10.89 30.33
CA HIS A 114 13.46 11.03 29.03
C HIS A 114 13.45 12.50 28.56
N VAL A 115 13.79 12.72 27.28
CA VAL A 115 13.93 14.04 26.68
C VAL A 115 12.86 14.26 25.62
N SER A 116 12.80 13.41 24.60
CA SER A 116 11.85 13.51 23.49
C SER A 116 11.47 12.14 22.93
N ALA A 117 10.25 12.03 22.42
CA ALA A 117 9.80 10.92 21.62
C ALA A 117 8.86 11.40 20.53
N VAL A 118 9.15 11.02 19.29
CA VAL A 118 8.31 11.34 18.14
C VAL A 118 8.20 10.11 17.24
N TRP A 119 7.00 9.92 16.68
CA TRP A 119 6.81 8.90 15.66
C TRP A 119 7.43 9.35 14.34
N GLU A 120 8.20 8.48 13.68
CA GLU A 120 8.85 8.80 12.40
C GLU A 120 7.84 9.16 11.30
N ASP A 121 6.64 8.60 11.35
CA ASP A 121 5.53 8.90 10.45
C ASP A 121 4.78 10.20 10.78
N GLY A 122 5.09 10.85 11.91
CA GLY A 122 4.47 12.10 12.35
C GLY A 122 3.03 11.96 12.88
N GLU A 123 2.48 10.74 12.94
CA GLU A 123 1.10 10.50 13.32
C GLU A 123 0.93 10.31 14.83
N THR A 124 -0.26 10.57 15.34
CA THR A 124 -0.56 10.55 16.78
C THR A 124 -1.64 9.54 17.13
N ASP A 125 -1.54 9.00 18.36
CA ASP A 125 -2.58 8.19 19.01
C ASP A 125 -3.08 6.97 18.21
N ILE A 126 -2.17 6.26 17.55
CA ILE A 126 -2.42 5.00 16.86
C ILE A 126 -1.61 3.85 17.45
N ALA A 127 -2.00 2.61 17.11
CA ALA A 127 -1.24 1.42 17.51
C ALA A 127 0.25 1.55 17.14
N TYR A 128 1.13 1.13 18.03
CA TYR A 128 2.58 1.26 17.88
C TYR A 128 3.21 0.15 17.00
N ILE A 129 2.57 -1.01 16.88
CA ILE A 129 3.09 -2.15 16.13
C ILE A 129 3.32 -1.77 14.65
N GLY A 130 4.52 -2.07 14.14
CA GLY A 130 4.94 -1.73 12.78
C GLY A 130 5.41 -0.28 12.61
N ARG A 131 5.57 0.49 13.69
CA ARG A 131 6.01 1.88 13.66
C ARG A 131 7.41 2.06 14.24
N ASN A 132 8.03 3.18 13.88
CA ASN A 132 9.32 3.60 14.38
C ASN A 132 9.15 4.84 15.27
N SER A 133 9.68 4.78 16.49
CA SER A 133 9.78 5.92 17.40
C SER A 133 11.21 6.41 17.44
N ILE A 134 11.42 7.70 17.19
CA ILE A 134 12.71 8.38 17.39
C ILE A 134 12.68 8.95 18.79
N ILE A 135 13.65 8.54 19.61
CA ILE A 135 13.73 8.95 21.00
C ILE A 135 15.08 9.58 21.33
N GLU A 136 15.05 10.48 22.31
CA GLU A 136 16.23 11.00 22.98
C GLU A 136 16.04 10.80 24.49
N GLU A 137 17.04 10.23 25.13
CA GLU A 137 17.01 9.91 26.56
C GLU A 137 18.39 9.82 27.18
N TYR A 138 18.44 9.75 28.50
CA TYR A 138 19.66 9.42 29.25
C TYR A 138 19.52 8.03 29.87
N ILE A 139 20.34 7.09 29.43
CA ILE A 139 20.45 5.78 30.09
C ILE A 139 21.38 5.94 31.29
N VAL A 140 20.83 6.26 32.46
CA VAL A 140 21.52 6.74 33.66
C VAL A 140 22.22 8.06 33.36
N ASP A 141 23.50 8.04 32.95
CA ASP A 141 24.30 9.25 32.63
C ASP A 141 24.64 9.38 31.15
N ASP A 142 24.41 8.36 30.36
CA ASP A 142 24.78 8.31 28.93
C ASP A 142 23.63 8.81 28.08
N PHE A 143 23.84 9.89 27.31
CA PHE A 143 22.85 10.39 26.37
C PHE A 143 22.75 9.46 25.15
N ALA A 144 21.53 9.05 24.83
CA ALA A 144 21.24 8.14 23.72
C ALA A 144 20.25 8.80 22.72
N GLU A 145 20.53 8.60 21.44
CA GLU A 145 19.68 8.96 20.30
C GLU A 145 19.19 7.66 19.66
N GLY A 146 18.04 7.20 20.10
CA GLY A 146 17.48 5.89 19.79
C GLY A 146 16.48 5.88 18.64
N LEU A 147 16.39 4.77 17.96
CA LEU A 147 15.30 4.39 17.06
C LEU A 147 14.71 3.09 17.57
N ILE A 148 13.47 3.13 18.01
CA ILE A 148 12.71 1.97 18.49
C ILE A 148 11.77 1.54 17.37
N GLN A 149 12.07 0.39 16.78
CA GLN A 149 11.30 -0.16 15.67
C GLN A 149 10.37 -1.24 16.21
N PHE A 150 9.13 -0.87 16.51
CA PHE A 150 8.13 -1.80 17.04
C PHE A 150 7.73 -2.84 16.00
N LYS A 151 7.70 -4.11 16.41
CA LYS A 151 7.43 -5.26 15.56
C LYS A 151 6.25 -6.08 16.09
N SER A 152 5.62 -6.83 15.19
CA SER A 152 4.65 -7.82 15.63
C SER A 152 5.32 -8.87 16.52
N PRO A 153 4.71 -9.28 17.63
CA PRO A 153 5.24 -10.37 18.46
C PRO A 153 5.48 -11.66 17.65
N THR A 154 4.69 -11.93 16.63
CA THR A 154 4.86 -13.09 15.75
C THR A 154 6.14 -13.03 14.92
N GLU A 155 6.65 -11.84 14.58
CA GLU A 155 7.96 -11.66 13.94
C GLU A 155 9.13 -12.05 14.90
N PHE A 156 8.88 -12.04 16.21
CA PHE A 156 9.82 -12.44 17.24
C PHE A 156 9.68 -13.93 17.64
N GLY A 157 8.80 -14.67 16.95
CA GLY A 157 8.61 -16.11 17.13
C GLY A 157 7.53 -16.46 18.18
N PHE A 158 6.83 -15.49 18.75
CA PHE A 158 5.72 -15.75 19.66
C PHE A 158 4.53 -16.33 18.92
N SER A 159 3.82 -17.27 19.55
CA SER A 159 2.65 -17.90 18.98
C SER A 159 1.45 -16.96 18.99
N PHE A 160 0.55 -17.13 18.01
CA PHE A 160 -0.71 -16.39 17.99
C PHE A 160 -1.54 -16.62 19.27
N ASP A 161 -1.54 -17.85 19.77
CA ASP A 161 -2.26 -18.20 21.00
C ASP A 161 -1.77 -17.44 22.24
N ALA A 162 -0.48 -17.10 22.30
CA ALA A 162 0.09 -16.33 23.39
C ALA A 162 -0.28 -14.83 23.34
N VAL A 163 -0.50 -14.30 22.13
CA VAL A 163 -0.70 -12.85 21.91
C VAL A 163 -2.15 -12.44 21.63
N LYS A 164 -3.05 -13.39 21.41
CA LYS A 164 -4.46 -13.13 21.01
C LYS A 164 -5.34 -12.51 22.10
N ASP A 165 -4.97 -12.64 23.37
CA ASP A 165 -5.75 -12.17 24.49
C ASP A 165 -4.95 -11.16 25.35
N PRO A 166 -5.04 -9.85 25.03
CA PRO A 166 -4.31 -8.81 25.77
C PRO A 166 -4.66 -8.73 27.27
N SER A 167 -5.78 -9.32 27.70
CA SER A 167 -6.12 -9.37 29.13
C SER A 167 -5.27 -10.37 29.91
N LYS A 168 -4.70 -11.36 29.22
CA LYS A 168 -3.81 -12.38 29.80
C LYS A 168 -2.35 -11.98 29.70
N ALA A 169 -1.94 -11.59 28.50
CA ALA A 169 -0.55 -11.14 28.26
C ALA A 169 -0.44 -10.19 27.07
N VAL A 170 0.48 -9.25 27.16
CA VAL A 170 0.89 -8.34 26.09
C VAL A 170 2.40 -8.47 25.89
N TYR A 171 2.83 -8.52 24.63
CA TYR A 171 4.24 -8.59 24.24
C TYR A 171 4.60 -7.36 23.43
N ILE A 172 5.38 -6.46 24.01
CA ILE A 172 5.92 -5.29 23.33
C ILE A 172 7.29 -5.68 22.78
N CYS A 173 7.37 -5.83 21.46
CA CYS A 173 8.55 -6.30 20.76
C CYS A 173 9.15 -5.18 19.92
N ALA A 174 10.45 -4.92 20.07
CA ALA A 174 11.11 -3.89 19.30
C ALA A 174 12.55 -4.27 18.91
N ARG A 175 12.98 -3.75 17.78
CA ARG A 175 14.39 -3.66 17.41
C ARG A 175 14.90 -2.28 17.79
N ILE A 176 16.04 -2.24 18.48
CA ILE A 176 16.64 -1.00 18.97
C ILE A 176 17.82 -0.61 18.07
N GLY A 177 17.85 0.63 17.62
CA GLY A 177 18.92 1.15 16.78
C GLY A 177 19.25 2.60 17.06
N HIS A 178 20.17 3.17 16.27
CA HIS A 178 20.51 4.59 16.32
C HIS A 178 19.62 5.37 15.34
N SER A 179 19.11 6.53 15.75
CA SER A 179 18.23 7.35 14.91
C SER A 179 18.97 7.98 13.71
N LYS A 180 20.22 8.41 13.88
CA LYS A 180 21.03 9.09 12.86
C LYS A 180 21.91 8.18 12.01
N PHE A 181 22.29 7.02 12.53
CA PHE A 181 23.14 6.05 11.83
C PHE A 181 22.35 4.77 11.52
N PRO A 182 22.58 4.13 10.37
CA PRO A 182 21.85 2.93 9.98
C PRO A 182 22.38 1.68 10.71
N ILE A 183 22.46 1.73 12.04
CA ILE A 183 22.94 0.63 12.88
C ILE A 183 21.87 0.28 13.90
N ASP A 184 21.51 -0.99 13.96
CA ASP A 184 20.71 -1.56 15.03
C ASP A 184 21.61 -2.20 16.07
N TYR A 185 21.25 -2.02 17.34
CA TYR A 185 22.04 -2.51 18.47
C TYR A 185 21.54 -3.84 19.01
N GLY A 186 20.25 -4.15 18.86
CA GLY A 186 19.68 -5.35 19.43
C GLY A 186 18.16 -5.42 19.42
N TYR A 187 17.66 -6.24 20.32
CA TYR A 187 16.25 -6.55 20.48
C TYR A 187 15.76 -6.28 21.91
N LEU A 188 14.50 -5.91 22.02
CA LEU A 188 13.77 -5.68 23.26
C LEU A 188 12.46 -6.45 23.25
N VAL A 189 12.14 -7.12 24.33
CA VAL A 189 10.81 -7.67 24.62
C VAL A 189 10.39 -7.27 26.02
N HIS A 190 9.21 -6.64 26.15
CA HIS A 190 8.51 -6.52 27.41
C HIS A 190 7.28 -7.44 27.37
N GLN A 191 7.33 -8.55 28.08
CA GLN A 191 6.16 -9.37 28.33
C GLN A 191 5.45 -8.85 29.56
N VAL A 192 4.23 -8.39 29.43
CA VAL A 192 3.34 -8.08 30.57
C VAL A 192 2.32 -9.19 30.68
N ARG A 193 2.35 -9.96 31.77
CA ARG A 193 1.41 -11.07 31.99
C ARG A 193 0.58 -10.85 33.23
N ALA A 194 -0.69 -11.26 33.20
CA ALA A 194 -1.59 -11.19 34.33
C ALA A 194 -1.13 -12.16 35.43
N VAL A 195 -1.14 -11.66 36.68
CA VAL A 195 -0.92 -12.45 37.90
C VAL A 195 -1.96 -12.10 38.93
N GLU A 196 -2.02 -12.87 40.02
CA GLU A 196 -2.95 -12.56 41.12
C GLU A 196 -2.70 -11.15 41.69
N GLY A 197 -3.72 -10.31 41.70
CA GLY A 197 -3.64 -8.93 42.17
C GLY A 197 -3.12 -7.89 41.20
N GLY A 198 -2.87 -8.26 39.92
CA GLY A 198 -2.39 -7.31 38.88
C GLY A 198 -1.68 -7.96 37.73
N SER A 199 -0.51 -7.46 37.40
CA SER A 199 0.38 -8.03 36.41
C SER A 199 1.84 -7.97 36.85
N GLU A 200 2.70 -8.58 36.08
CA GLU A 200 4.16 -8.39 36.15
C GLU A 200 4.71 -8.18 34.74
N MET A 201 5.76 -7.36 34.65
CA MET A 201 6.49 -7.17 33.41
C MET A 201 7.82 -7.90 33.45
N ARG A 202 8.07 -8.76 32.47
CA ARG A 202 9.36 -9.44 32.26
C ARG A 202 10.04 -8.78 31.06
N SER A 203 10.94 -7.86 31.31
CA SER A 203 11.71 -7.17 30.26
C SER A 203 12.96 -7.98 29.90
N ARG A 204 13.25 -8.05 28.62
CA ARG A 204 14.41 -8.74 28.07
C ARG A 204 15.09 -7.89 27.01
N PHE A 205 16.41 -7.80 27.10
CA PHE A 205 17.26 -7.09 26.16
C PHE A 205 18.37 -8.01 25.66
N TRP A 206 18.59 -8.01 24.38
CA TRP A 206 19.71 -8.69 23.71
C TRP A 206 20.44 -7.66 22.84
N MET A 207 21.60 -7.20 23.27
CA MET A 207 22.25 -6.04 22.67
C MET A 207 23.74 -6.28 22.40
N GLY A 208 24.28 -5.67 21.35
CA GLY A 208 25.70 -5.81 21.00
C GLY A 208 26.07 -7.14 20.34
N GLY A 209 27.36 -7.41 20.17
CA GLY A 209 27.84 -8.65 19.60
C GLY A 209 27.13 -9.09 18.32
N GLN A 210 26.65 -10.32 18.29
CA GLN A 210 25.89 -10.89 17.16
C GLN A 210 24.58 -10.15 16.82
N TYR A 211 24.04 -9.31 17.71
CA TYR A 211 22.79 -8.57 17.50
C TYR A 211 22.98 -7.24 16.79
N LEU A 212 24.23 -6.79 16.60
CA LEU A 212 24.53 -5.59 15.80
C LEU A 212 24.26 -5.85 14.32
N HIS A 213 23.57 -4.88 13.70
CA HIS A 213 23.19 -5.01 12.29
C HIS A 213 23.18 -3.65 11.59
N VAL A 214 23.58 -3.62 10.31
CA VAL A 214 23.48 -2.44 9.45
C VAL A 214 22.15 -2.51 8.68
N ARG A 215 21.29 -1.50 8.87
CA ARG A 215 19.94 -1.40 8.28
C ARG A 215 19.90 -1.17 6.76
N LYS A 216 20.84 -1.67 6.00
CA LYS A 216 20.86 -1.64 4.54
C LYS A 216 20.87 -3.08 4.02
N SER A 217 20.30 -3.29 2.85
CA SER A 217 20.31 -4.60 2.20
C SER A 217 21.47 -4.71 1.20
N GLY A 218 21.99 -5.93 1.02
CA GLY A 218 23.00 -6.28 0.02
C GLY A 218 24.34 -6.68 0.61
N LEU A 219 25.17 -7.31 -0.22
CA LEU A 219 26.42 -7.98 0.17
C LEU A 219 27.38 -7.07 0.97
N LEU A 220 27.43 -5.78 0.64
CA LEU A 220 28.27 -4.80 1.37
C LEU A 220 27.73 -4.50 2.77
N ALA A 221 26.41 -4.52 2.94
CA ALA A 221 25.78 -4.32 4.23
C ALA A 221 25.97 -5.55 5.14
N ASP A 222 25.92 -6.75 4.58
CA ASP A 222 26.17 -8.01 5.29
C ASP A 222 27.64 -8.08 5.77
N LEU A 223 28.58 -7.67 4.91
CA LEU A 223 29.99 -7.55 5.28
C LEU A 223 30.23 -6.50 6.38
N ALA A 224 29.56 -5.34 6.27
CA ALA A 224 29.63 -4.28 7.28
C ALA A 224 29.03 -4.75 8.61
N SER A 225 27.90 -5.45 8.59
CA SER A 225 27.29 -6.06 9.79
C SER A 225 28.24 -7.05 10.45
N SER A 226 28.87 -7.96 9.67
CA SER A 226 29.85 -8.91 10.17
C SER A 226 31.09 -8.24 10.75
N PHE A 227 31.48 -7.08 10.25
CA PHE A 227 32.58 -6.28 10.80
C PHE A 227 32.18 -5.62 12.12
N VAL A 228 31.02 -4.96 12.18
CA VAL A 228 30.52 -4.26 13.38
C VAL A 228 30.26 -5.25 14.52
N GLN A 229 29.77 -6.44 14.26
CA GLN A 229 29.55 -7.52 15.24
C GLN A 229 30.83 -7.93 15.98
N LYS A 230 31.99 -7.79 15.34
CA LYS A 230 33.29 -8.09 15.97
C LYS A 230 33.84 -6.94 16.84
N MET A 231 33.21 -5.78 16.76
CA MET A 231 33.64 -4.58 17.48
C MET A 231 33.04 -4.50 18.89
N LYS A 232 33.35 -5.27 19.84
CA LYS A 232 32.80 -5.25 21.22
C LYS A 232 32.54 -3.82 21.72
N ILE A 233 31.44 -3.20 21.21
CA ILE A 233 31.11 -1.78 21.42
C ILE A 233 30.54 -1.55 22.82
N LEU A 234 29.80 -2.54 23.35
CA LEU A 234 29.14 -2.44 24.65
C LEU A 234 30.07 -2.93 25.76
N THR A 235 29.91 -2.38 26.94
CA THR A 235 30.67 -2.72 28.13
C THR A 235 29.75 -3.34 29.20
N PRO A 236 30.27 -4.10 30.16
CA PRO A 236 29.45 -4.60 31.27
C PRO A 236 28.74 -3.48 32.05
N ASP A 237 29.33 -2.29 32.15
CA ASP A 237 28.71 -1.12 32.79
C ASP A 237 27.42 -0.69 32.09
N PHE A 238 27.37 -0.82 30.77
CA PHE A 238 26.14 -0.54 30.01
C PHE A 238 25.02 -1.52 30.37
N GLY A 239 25.29 -2.80 30.57
CA GLY A 239 24.32 -3.79 31.05
C GLY A 239 23.75 -3.42 32.43
N ARG A 240 24.64 -2.95 33.33
CA ARG A 240 24.22 -2.42 34.63
C ARG A 240 23.29 -1.22 34.49
N LYS A 241 23.61 -0.26 33.61
CA LYS A 241 22.78 0.93 33.36
C LYS A 241 21.43 0.57 32.79
N ILE A 242 21.32 -0.40 31.89
CA ILE A 242 20.05 -0.91 31.36
C ILE A 242 19.15 -1.48 32.46
N VAL A 243 19.71 -2.27 33.38
CA VAL A 243 18.95 -2.84 34.50
C VAL A 243 18.40 -1.74 35.41
N ILE A 244 19.20 -0.71 35.72
CA ILE A 244 18.78 0.44 36.53
C ILE A 244 17.67 1.21 35.82
N HIS A 245 17.94 1.69 34.60
CA HIS A 245 17.03 2.53 33.81
C HIS A 245 15.66 1.88 33.60
N CYS A 246 15.63 0.63 33.13
CA CYS A 246 14.39 -0.10 32.92
C CYS A 246 13.62 -0.34 34.23
N SER A 247 14.33 -0.62 35.35
CA SER A 247 13.67 -0.78 36.64
C SER A 247 13.03 0.52 37.13
N GLU A 248 13.72 1.65 36.99
CA GLU A 248 13.21 2.98 37.38
C GLU A 248 11.99 3.37 36.56
N GLU A 249 12.08 3.33 35.23
CA GLU A 249 10.99 3.76 34.35
C GLU A 249 9.72 2.91 34.51
N MET A 250 9.86 1.57 34.58
CA MET A 250 8.71 0.68 34.70
C MET A 250 8.02 0.82 36.05
N THR A 251 8.81 0.96 37.12
CA THR A 251 8.24 1.17 38.49
C THR A 251 7.60 2.54 38.62
N HIS A 252 8.22 3.59 38.05
CA HIS A 252 7.67 4.95 38.13
C HIS A 252 6.31 5.05 37.40
N LEU A 253 6.22 4.58 36.17
CA LEU A 253 4.95 4.60 35.43
C LEU A 253 3.87 3.74 36.11
N ALA A 254 4.22 2.57 36.64
CA ALA A 254 3.30 1.67 37.31
C ALA A 254 2.52 2.36 38.44
N ALA A 255 3.12 3.35 39.08
CA ALA A 255 2.51 4.05 40.21
C ALA A 255 1.21 4.83 39.87
N PHE A 256 1.11 5.31 38.64
CA PHE A 256 -0.04 6.13 38.22
C PHE A 256 -0.76 5.64 36.94
N LEU A 257 -0.20 4.65 36.22
CA LEU A 257 -0.75 4.14 34.97
C LEU A 257 -2.25 3.79 35.05
N PRO A 258 -2.78 3.11 36.10
CA PRO A 258 -4.20 2.79 36.14
C PRO A 258 -5.10 4.03 36.15
N LYS A 259 -4.71 5.09 36.85
CA LYS A 259 -5.47 6.34 36.95
C LYS A 259 -5.37 7.12 35.64
N LEU A 260 -4.17 7.22 35.09
CA LEU A 260 -3.94 7.84 33.80
C LEU A 260 -4.74 7.13 32.68
N TYR A 261 -4.68 5.80 32.66
CA TYR A 261 -5.44 4.98 31.72
C TYR A 261 -6.94 5.24 31.82
N ALA A 262 -7.50 5.22 33.02
CA ALA A 262 -8.92 5.45 33.23
C ALA A 262 -9.40 6.84 32.77
N GLU A 263 -8.54 7.86 32.85
CA GLU A 263 -8.88 9.22 32.44
C GLU A 263 -8.61 9.49 30.97
N MET A 264 -7.53 8.93 30.41
CA MET A 264 -7.08 9.22 29.05
C MET A 264 -7.56 8.19 28.03
N ASN A 265 -7.81 6.96 28.47
CA ASN A 265 -8.44 5.92 27.65
C ASN A 265 -9.96 6.12 27.66
N GLN A 266 -10.42 7.28 27.18
CA GLN A 266 -11.82 7.42 26.79
C GLN A 266 -12.06 6.36 25.73
N THR A 267 -12.99 5.49 26.01
CA THR A 267 -13.41 4.31 25.23
C THR A 267 -13.07 4.51 23.75
N ILE A 268 -12.06 3.81 23.27
CA ILE A 268 -11.90 3.64 21.82
C ILE A 268 -13.16 2.92 21.40
N GLU A 269 -14.14 3.67 20.86
CA GLU A 269 -15.37 3.06 20.37
C GLU A 269 -14.96 1.98 19.39
N LYS A 270 -15.23 0.73 19.75
CA LYS A 270 -14.96 -0.40 18.87
C LYS A 270 -15.76 -0.15 17.59
N LEU A 271 -15.08 -0.11 16.45
CA LEU A 271 -15.76 0.02 15.17
C LEU A 271 -16.79 -1.10 15.02
N ASN A 272 -18.08 -0.73 15.09
CA ASN A 272 -19.19 -1.67 15.07
C ASN A 272 -19.77 -1.75 13.65
N VAL A 273 -19.39 -2.79 12.91
CA VAL A 273 -19.81 -3.08 11.55
C VAL A 273 -20.29 -4.53 11.43
N GLU A 274 -21.14 -4.83 10.46
CA GLU A 274 -21.53 -6.19 10.12
C GLU A 274 -20.39 -6.98 9.48
N GLY A 275 -19.58 -6.27 8.71
CA GLY A 275 -18.40 -6.81 8.06
C GLY A 275 -17.27 -7.14 9.05
N ARG A 276 -16.21 -7.72 8.51
CA ARG A 276 -15.04 -8.05 9.32
C ARG A 276 -14.14 -6.83 9.48
N VAL A 277 -13.73 -6.54 10.71
CA VAL A 277 -12.64 -5.61 11.02
C VAL A 277 -11.40 -6.44 11.30
N ILE A 278 -10.29 -6.08 10.64
CA ILE A 278 -9.02 -6.78 10.75
C ILE A 278 -7.98 -5.78 11.26
N GLU A 279 -7.45 -6.08 12.44
CA GLU A 279 -6.43 -5.26 13.11
C GLU A 279 -5.02 -5.70 12.70
N ARG A 280 -4.02 -4.84 12.91
CA ARG A 280 -2.60 -5.21 12.67
C ARG A 280 -2.12 -6.40 13.50
N THR A 281 -2.78 -6.65 14.62
CA THR A 281 -2.49 -7.77 15.52
C THR A 281 -3.11 -9.09 15.09
N ASP A 282 -4.03 -9.09 14.11
CA ASP A 282 -4.67 -10.32 13.65
C ASP A 282 -3.69 -11.17 12.82
N GLU A 283 -3.74 -12.47 13.02
CA GLU A 283 -2.84 -13.45 12.39
C GLU A 283 -2.81 -13.35 10.86
N ASP A 284 -3.97 -13.06 10.26
CA ASP A 284 -4.12 -13.00 8.82
C ASP A 284 -4.04 -11.57 8.24
N PHE A 285 -3.70 -10.56 9.04
CA PHE A 285 -3.61 -9.17 8.59
C PHE A 285 -2.72 -9.02 7.34
N GLU A 286 -1.50 -9.53 7.39
CA GLU A 286 -0.57 -9.49 6.25
C GLU A 286 -1.11 -10.25 5.03
N THR A 287 -1.74 -11.41 5.28
CA THR A 287 -2.35 -12.21 4.21
C THR A 287 -3.49 -11.45 3.52
N VAL A 288 -4.32 -10.75 4.29
CA VAL A 288 -5.43 -9.95 3.74
C VAL A 288 -4.89 -8.72 2.99
N VAL A 289 -3.96 -7.98 3.58
CA VAL A 289 -3.38 -6.78 2.96
C VAL A 289 -2.65 -7.14 1.66
N MET A 290 -1.73 -8.11 1.70
CA MET A 290 -0.99 -8.55 0.51
C MET A 290 -1.88 -9.31 -0.49
N GLY A 291 -2.90 -10.00 0.00
CA GLY A 291 -3.92 -10.66 -0.81
C GLY A 291 -4.77 -9.67 -1.61
N SER A 292 -4.92 -8.43 -1.14
CA SER A 292 -5.63 -7.37 -1.85
C SER A 292 -4.88 -6.83 -3.07
N LEU A 293 -3.63 -7.24 -3.30
CA LEU A 293 -2.77 -6.75 -4.37
C LEU A 293 -2.71 -7.74 -5.54
N PHE A 294 -3.00 -7.29 -6.75
CA PHE A 294 -2.67 -8.00 -7.97
C PHE A 294 -1.14 -8.01 -8.20
N ASN A 295 -0.51 -6.84 -8.13
CA ASN A 295 0.95 -6.69 -8.14
C ASN A 295 1.53 -7.18 -6.81
N LYS A 296 2.33 -8.23 -6.82
CA LYS A 296 2.91 -8.83 -5.61
C LYS A 296 4.13 -8.07 -5.07
N THR A 297 4.46 -6.92 -5.64
CA THR A 297 5.48 -6.02 -5.07
C THR A 297 4.92 -5.39 -3.78
N ASP A 298 5.61 -5.64 -2.68
CA ASP A 298 5.26 -5.02 -1.40
C ASP A 298 5.49 -3.50 -1.48
N PRO A 299 4.46 -2.67 -1.26
CA PRO A 299 4.61 -1.22 -1.26
C PRO A 299 5.36 -0.68 -0.03
N GLY A 300 5.71 -1.53 0.95
CA GLY A 300 6.35 -1.13 2.21
C GLY A 300 5.45 -0.32 3.13
N LYS A 301 4.14 -0.29 2.88
CA LYS A 301 3.13 0.45 3.64
C LYS A 301 2.06 -0.47 4.18
N ARG A 302 1.45 -0.09 5.31
CA ARG A 302 0.37 -0.88 5.92
C ARG A 302 -0.73 0.03 6.49
N PRO A 303 -2.01 -0.28 6.20
CA PRO A 303 -3.11 0.36 6.90
C PRO A 303 -3.07 0.02 8.39
N ILE A 304 -3.68 0.84 9.23
CA ILE A 304 -3.83 0.53 10.65
C ILE A 304 -4.91 -0.53 10.88
N LYS A 305 -5.87 -0.59 9.96
CA LYS A 305 -7.07 -1.42 10.07
C LYS A 305 -7.63 -1.70 8.68
N VAL A 306 -8.17 -2.89 8.47
CA VAL A 306 -8.90 -3.25 7.25
C VAL A 306 -10.35 -3.53 7.61
N VAL A 307 -11.30 -2.97 6.85
CA VAL A 307 -12.73 -3.21 7.00
C VAL A 307 -13.25 -3.87 5.74
N GLU A 308 -13.67 -5.12 5.82
CA GLU A 308 -14.37 -5.83 4.75
C GLU A 308 -15.86 -5.47 4.83
N ALA A 309 -16.24 -4.32 4.25
CA ALA A 309 -17.60 -3.80 4.35
C ALA A 309 -18.61 -4.69 3.63
N LYS A 310 -19.72 -5.03 4.30
CA LYS A 310 -20.84 -5.81 3.75
C LYS A 310 -22.06 -4.97 3.41
N SER A 311 -22.20 -3.82 4.06
CA SER A 311 -23.35 -2.95 3.91
C SER A 311 -22.94 -1.48 3.78
N VAL A 312 -23.85 -0.64 3.29
CA VAL A 312 -23.68 0.83 3.27
C VAL A 312 -23.47 1.36 4.69
N GLN A 313 -24.13 0.74 5.68
CA GLN A 313 -23.98 1.14 7.07
C GLN A 313 -22.57 0.90 7.60
N ASP A 314 -21.92 -0.20 7.19
CA ASP A 314 -20.51 -0.44 7.54
C ASP A 314 -19.60 0.68 7.07
N ILE A 315 -19.84 1.19 5.87
CA ILE A 315 -19.06 2.29 5.29
C ILE A 315 -19.31 3.58 6.09
N ILE A 316 -20.59 3.87 6.40
CA ILE A 316 -20.98 5.04 7.20
C ILE A 316 -20.30 5.00 8.57
N GLU A 317 -20.36 3.87 9.26
CA GLU A 317 -19.73 3.71 10.58
C GLU A 317 -18.21 3.80 10.50
N THR A 318 -17.60 3.26 9.44
CA THR A 318 -16.16 3.39 9.21
C THR A 318 -15.73 4.84 8.98
N ILE A 319 -16.52 5.62 8.22
CA ILE A 319 -16.29 7.05 7.99
C ILE A 319 -16.38 7.83 9.31
N LYS A 320 -17.43 7.61 10.10
CA LYS A 320 -17.61 8.24 11.42
C LYS A 320 -16.44 7.91 12.35
N TYR A 321 -16.07 6.63 12.41
CA TYR A 321 -14.94 6.17 13.20
C TYR A 321 -13.63 6.85 12.77
N ALA A 322 -13.35 6.89 11.46
CA ALA A 322 -12.15 7.53 10.94
C ALA A 322 -12.10 9.02 11.29
N LYS A 323 -13.22 9.75 11.15
CA LYS A 323 -13.32 11.17 11.51
C LYS A 323 -13.09 11.40 13.01
N SER A 324 -13.73 10.63 13.88
CA SER A 324 -13.60 10.79 15.35
C SER A 324 -12.19 10.47 15.86
N HIS A 325 -11.43 9.64 15.11
CA HIS A 325 -10.07 9.24 15.47
C HIS A 325 -8.98 9.94 14.64
N GLY A 326 -9.32 10.93 13.80
CA GLY A 326 -8.36 11.64 12.96
C GLY A 326 -7.62 10.73 11.98
N LYS A 327 -8.28 9.65 11.47
CA LYS A 327 -7.69 8.70 10.53
C LYS A 327 -8.14 8.98 9.12
N LYS A 328 -7.29 8.64 8.14
CA LYS A 328 -7.63 8.70 6.73
C LYS A 328 -8.21 7.39 6.22
N LEU A 329 -8.90 7.46 5.09
CA LEU A 329 -9.51 6.33 4.43
C LEU A 329 -8.87 6.04 3.08
N THR A 330 -8.80 4.77 2.75
CA THR A 330 -8.56 4.27 1.39
C THR A 330 -9.61 3.23 1.04
N VAL A 331 -9.85 3.05 -0.27
CA VAL A 331 -10.88 2.13 -0.76
C VAL A 331 -10.26 1.17 -1.77
N CYS A 332 -10.57 -0.12 -1.64
CA CYS A 332 -10.15 -1.17 -2.56
C CYS A 332 -11.36 -1.95 -3.08
N SER A 333 -11.52 -2.00 -4.40
CA SER A 333 -12.51 -2.87 -5.06
C SER A 333 -11.87 -4.22 -5.46
N GLY A 334 -10.98 -4.23 -6.46
CA GLY A 334 -10.34 -5.45 -6.97
C GLY A 334 -8.83 -5.51 -6.82
N GLY A 335 -8.18 -4.46 -6.31
CA GLY A 335 -6.74 -4.46 -6.02
C GLY A 335 -5.81 -4.47 -7.23
N HIS A 336 -6.29 -4.09 -8.42
CA HIS A 336 -5.52 -4.09 -9.66
C HIS A 336 -4.63 -2.84 -9.87
N SER A 337 -4.56 -1.91 -8.92
CA SER A 337 -3.59 -0.80 -8.98
C SER A 337 -2.17 -1.34 -8.91
N PHE A 338 -1.36 -1.09 -9.94
CA PHE A 338 0.04 -1.52 -9.99
C PHE A 338 0.91 -0.79 -8.96
N SER A 339 0.56 0.45 -8.60
CA SER A 339 1.21 1.26 -7.57
C SER A 339 0.75 0.94 -6.14
N ALA A 340 -0.22 0.04 -5.98
CA ALA A 340 -0.87 -0.26 -4.70
C ALA A 340 -1.48 0.99 -4.02
N ASN A 341 -2.11 1.88 -4.80
CA ASN A 341 -2.58 3.19 -4.32
C ASN A 341 -3.54 3.12 -3.12
N HIS A 342 -4.21 1.99 -2.91
CA HIS A 342 -5.11 1.74 -1.77
C HIS A 342 -4.38 1.33 -0.49
N ILE A 343 -3.10 0.97 -0.53
CA ILE A 343 -2.31 0.63 0.65
C ILE A 343 -1.54 1.87 1.11
N ARG A 344 -1.98 2.45 2.23
CA ARG A 344 -1.41 3.65 2.83
C ARG A 344 -1.15 3.45 4.31
N ASP A 345 -0.06 4.04 4.78
CA ASP A 345 0.17 4.09 6.22
C ASP A 345 -0.90 4.94 6.90
N ASN A 346 -1.13 4.66 8.16
CA ASN A 346 -2.04 5.42 9.01
C ASN A 346 -3.48 5.58 8.47
N SER A 347 -3.90 4.69 7.59
CA SER A 347 -5.23 4.67 6.99
C SER A 347 -6.07 3.49 7.45
N ILE A 348 -7.38 3.61 7.36
CA ILE A 348 -8.30 2.49 7.40
C ILE A 348 -8.63 2.12 5.95
N LEU A 349 -8.36 0.87 5.58
CA LEU A 349 -8.65 0.35 4.25
C LEU A 349 -10.06 -0.25 4.22
N ILE A 350 -10.96 0.31 3.40
CA ILE A 350 -12.28 -0.25 3.14
C ILE A 350 -12.21 -1.17 1.92
N MET A 351 -12.50 -2.44 2.11
CA MET A 351 -12.56 -3.45 1.05
C MET A 351 -14.01 -3.64 0.58
N MET A 352 -14.24 -3.42 -0.71
CA MET A 352 -15.57 -3.44 -1.35
C MET A 352 -15.92 -4.80 -1.98
N LYS A 353 -15.23 -5.87 -1.64
CA LYS A 353 -15.41 -7.20 -2.27
C LYS A 353 -16.81 -7.78 -2.14
N HIS A 354 -17.58 -7.38 -1.13
CA HIS A 354 -18.95 -7.83 -0.92
C HIS A 354 -19.98 -6.99 -1.69
N PHE A 355 -19.59 -5.84 -2.27
CA PHE A 355 -20.43 -5.05 -3.18
C PHE A 355 -20.26 -5.57 -4.61
N ASN A 356 -20.60 -6.83 -4.84
CA ASN A 356 -20.37 -7.57 -6.08
C ASN A 356 -21.65 -8.01 -6.78
N GLN A 357 -22.82 -7.46 -6.40
CA GLN A 357 -24.10 -7.69 -7.05
C GLN A 357 -24.26 -6.75 -8.25
N PHE A 358 -24.96 -7.21 -9.26
CA PHE A 358 -25.38 -6.40 -10.40
C PHE A 358 -26.74 -6.86 -10.92
N GLU A 359 -27.48 -5.94 -11.56
CA GLU A 359 -28.76 -6.19 -12.19
C GLU A 359 -28.74 -5.60 -13.59
N VAL A 360 -29.32 -6.32 -14.57
CA VAL A 360 -29.39 -5.91 -15.96
C VAL A 360 -30.86 -5.67 -16.36
N ASN A 361 -31.15 -4.46 -16.79
CA ASN A 361 -32.45 -4.13 -17.44
C ASN A 361 -32.28 -4.18 -18.95
N VAL A 362 -32.61 -5.33 -19.53
CA VAL A 362 -32.48 -5.57 -20.98
C VAL A 362 -33.30 -4.62 -21.82
N ASN A 363 -34.51 -4.28 -21.35
CA ASN A 363 -35.46 -3.43 -22.13
C ASN A 363 -34.99 -1.97 -22.22
N GLU A 364 -34.39 -1.47 -21.15
CA GLU A 364 -33.87 -0.09 -21.08
C GLU A 364 -32.39 -0.02 -21.50
N MET A 365 -31.75 -1.16 -21.73
CA MET A 365 -30.30 -1.27 -21.97
C MET A 365 -29.51 -0.54 -20.88
N THR A 366 -29.82 -0.84 -19.61
CA THR A 366 -29.11 -0.30 -18.45
C THR A 366 -28.71 -1.43 -17.52
N ALA A 367 -27.75 -1.15 -16.65
CA ALA A 367 -27.42 -2.03 -15.53
C ALA A 367 -27.11 -1.22 -14.29
N THR A 368 -27.32 -1.84 -13.13
CA THR A 368 -26.72 -1.37 -11.87
C THR A 368 -25.67 -2.39 -11.43
N ALA A 369 -24.55 -1.91 -10.92
CA ALA A 369 -23.48 -2.80 -10.47
C ALA A 369 -22.69 -2.21 -9.31
N GLY A 370 -22.38 -3.02 -8.32
CA GLY A 370 -21.51 -2.65 -7.22
C GLY A 370 -20.04 -2.56 -7.64
N PRO A 371 -19.20 -1.77 -6.92
CA PRO A 371 -17.80 -1.55 -7.29
C PRO A 371 -16.93 -2.81 -7.27
N GLY A 372 -17.33 -3.85 -6.52
CA GLY A 372 -16.66 -5.15 -6.45
C GLY A 372 -17.01 -6.11 -7.59
N VAL A 373 -17.89 -5.71 -8.52
CA VAL A 373 -18.22 -6.53 -9.70
C VAL A 373 -17.02 -6.58 -10.64
N GLY A 374 -16.59 -7.78 -11.02
CA GLY A 374 -15.57 -7.95 -12.04
C GLY A 374 -16.10 -7.59 -13.43
N GLY A 375 -15.36 -6.76 -14.19
CA GLY A 375 -15.74 -6.35 -15.53
C GLY A 375 -15.99 -7.52 -16.47
N SER A 376 -15.15 -8.56 -16.41
CA SER A 376 -15.33 -9.79 -17.17
C SER A 376 -16.58 -10.58 -16.78
N THR A 377 -16.97 -10.57 -15.50
CA THR A 377 -18.18 -11.22 -15.00
C THR A 377 -19.42 -10.52 -15.56
N LEU A 378 -19.43 -9.19 -15.51
CA LEU A 378 -20.51 -8.38 -16.08
C LEU A 378 -20.63 -8.66 -17.60
N MET A 379 -19.52 -8.62 -18.34
CA MET A 379 -19.50 -8.85 -19.78
C MET A 379 -20.02 -10.24 -20.17
N LEU A 380 -19.63 -11.29 -19.45
CA LEU A 380 -20.12 -12.66 -19.70
C LEU A 380 -21.65 -12.76 -19.53
N GLU A 381 -22.22 -12.02 -18.58
CA GLU A 381 -23.68 -11.96 -18.42
C GLU A 381 -24.35 -11.17 -19.54
N LEU A 382 -23.81 -9.98 -19.87
CA LEU A 382 -24.34 -9.11 -20.92
C LEU A 382 -24.39 -9.81 -22.29
N TYR A 383 -23.40 -10.62 -22.61
CA TYR A 383 -23.37 -11.40 -23.86
C TYR A 383 -24.56 -12.35 -23.99
N LYS A 384 -25.07 -12.92 -22.89
CA LYS A 384 -26.27 -13.77 -22.90
C LYS A 384 -27.55 -13.01 -23.32
N HIS A 385 -27.52 -11.71 -23.10
CA HIS A 385 -28.65 -10.79 -23.42
C HIS A 385 -28.43 -9.99 -24.71
N ASN A 386 -27.39 -10.32 -25.50
CA ASN A 386 -26.95 -9.54 -26.66
C ASN A 386 -26.68 -8.07 -26.34
N LEU A 387 -26.15 -7.81 -25.15
CA LEU A 387 -25.76 -6.51 -24.66
C LEU A 387 -24.23 -6.42 -24.48
N PHE A 388 -23.74 -5.21 -24.42
CA PHE A 388 -22.34 -4.89 -24.34
C PHE A 388 -22.08 -3.70 -23.41
N PHE A 389 -20.93 -3.70 -22.75
CA PHE A 389 -20.39 -2.58 -21.98
C PHE A 389 -18.87 -2.50 -22.24
N PRO A 390 -18.24 -1.31 -22.35
CA PRO A 390 -16.80 -1.19 -22.58
C PRO A 390 -16.00 -1.52 -21.33
N ALA A 391 -16.10 -2.78 -20.85
CA ALA A 391 -15.36 -3.26 -19.70
C ALA A 391 -13.88 -3.48 -20.04
N GLY A 392 -13.01 -3.39 -19.01
CA GLY A 392 -11.55 -3.51 -19.15
C GLY A 392 -11.10 -4.85 -19.72
N HIS A 393 -9.93 -4.85 -20.33
CA HIS A 393 -9.35 -6.00 -21.04
C HIS A 393 -8.86 -7.11 -20.10
N CYS A 394 -8.46 -6.78 -18.87
CA CYS A 394 -7.92 -7.75 -17.92
C CYS A 394 -9.01 -8.40 -17.08
N LYS A 395 -8.94 -9.74 -16.97
CA LYS A 395 -9.82 -10.51 -16.09
C LYS A 395 -9.53 -10.17 -14.63
N GLY A 396 -10.58 -10.04 -13.81
CA GLY A 396 -10.43 -9.75 -12.38
C GLY A 396 -10.43 -8.27 -12.02
N VAL A 397 -10.27 -7.36 -13.00
CA VAL A 397 -10.44 -5.92 -12.75
C VAL A 397 -11.88 -5.63 -12.38
N CYS A 398 -12.11 -5.11 -11.17
CA CYS A 398 -13.42 -4.69 -10.72
C CYS A 398 -13.77 -3.30 -11.24
N ILE A 399 -15.07 -3.06 -11.49
CA ILE A 399 -15.55 -1.82 -12.11
C ILE A 399 -15.35 -0.58 -11.22
N GLY A 400 -15.19 -0.71 -9.90
CA GLY A 400 -15.09 0.43 -9.00
C GLY A 400 -13.93 1.36 -9.35
N GLY A 401 -12.70 0.91 -9.16
CA GLY A 401 -11.51 1.71 -9.52
C GLY A 401 -11.42 1.97 -11.02
N TYR A 402 -11.87 1.02 -11.85
CA TYR A 402 -11.86 1.11 -13.30
C TYR A 402 -12.66 2.31 -13.81
N LEU A 403 -13.92 2.48 -13.38
CA LEU A 403 -14.80 3.57 -13.82
C LEU A 403 -14.39 4.92 -13.20
N LEU A 404 -13.91 4.92 -11.94
CA LEU A 404 -13.47 6.15 -11.29
C LEU A 404 -12.30 6.81 -12.01
N GLN A 405 -11.47 6.06 -12.73
CA GLN A 405 -10.26 6.57 -13.40
C GLN A 405 -10.37 6.62 -14.93
N GLY A 406 -11.60 6.56 -15.47
CA GLY A 406 -11.87 6.60 -16.90
C GLY A 406 -12.27 5.25 -17.45
N GLY A 407 -11.37 4.31 -17.50
CA GLY A 407 -11.61 2.93 -17.94
C GLY A 407 -11.43 2.73 -19.44
N TYR A 408 -10.28 2.15 -19.82
CA TYR A 408 -10.00 1.66 -21.16
C TYR A 408 -10.57 0.26 -21.33
N GLY A 409 -11.51 0.07 -22.23
CA GLY A 409 -12.18 -1.20 -22.41
C GLY A 409 -12.42 -1.59 -23.86
N TRP A 410 -12.92 -2.81 -24.01
CA TRP A 410 -13.28 -3.36 -25.30
C TRP A 410 -14.21 -2.42 -26.08
N ASN A 411 -13.92 -2.23 -27.38
CA ASN A 411 -14.64 -1.33 -28.29
C ASN A 411 -14.62 0.16 -27.86
N GLY A 412 -13.60 0.54 -27.06
CA GLY A 412 -13.50 1.90 -26.51
C GLY A 412 -13.26 2.97 -27.55
N ARG A 413 -12.59 2.67 -28.68
CA ARG A 413 -12.41 3.63 -29.78
C ARG A 413 -13.72 4.06 -30.43
N LYS A 414 -14.78 3.24 -30.33
CA LYS A 414 -16.12 3.53 -30.85
C LYS A 414 -17.06 4.07 -29.78
N LEU A 415 -17.01 3.49 -28.57
CA LEU A 415 -17.96 3.79 -27.49
C LEU A 415 -17.47 4.88 -26.53
N GLY A 416 -16.18 5.28 -26.65
CA GLY A 416 -15.56 6.20 -25.69
C GLY A 416 -14.99 5.49 -24.46
N ILE A 417 -14.49 6.28 -23.54
CA ILE A 417 -14.01 5.85 -22.23
C ILE A 417 -15.19 5.32 -21.41
N ALA A 418 -15.00 4.22 -20.68
CA ALA A 418 -16.09 3.53 -19.99
C ALA A 418 -16.87 4.41 -19.00
N CYS A 419 -16.24 5.39 -18.37
CA CYS A 419 -16.93 6.31 -17.45
C CYS A 419 -17.93 7.25 -18.15
N GLU A 420 -17.87 7.44 -19.49
CA GLU A 420 -18.93 8.11 -20.25
C GLU A 420 -20.24 7.30 -20.28
N SER A 421 -20.13 6.00 -20.07
CA SER A 421 -21.28 5.10 -19.98
C SER A 421 -21.86 5.00 -18.57
N VAL A 422 -21.30 5.72 -17.58
CA VAL A 422 -21.88 5.87 -16.25
C VAL A 422 -22.94 6.97 -16.31
N ILE A 423 -24.19 6.64 -15.93
CA ILE A 423 -25.33 7.56 -15.94
C ILE A 423 -25.77 7.99 -14.53
N GLY A 424 -25.19 7.41 -13.50
CA GLY A 424 -25.39 7.77 -12.10
C GLY A 424 -24.55 6.91 -11.17
N ILE A 425 -24.41 7.36 -9.94
CA ILE A 425 -23.73 6.62 -8.86
C ILE A 425 -24.50 6.77 -7.56
N ASP A 426 -24.46 5.74 -6.71
CA ASP A 426 -24.82 5.86 -5.31
C ASP A 426 -23.52 5.80 -4.50
N LEU A 427 -23.35 6.71 -3.55
CA LEU A 427 -22.11 6.83 -2.78
C LEU A 427 -22.36 7.23 -1.34
N VAL A 428 -21.36 6.98 -0.49
CA VAL A 428 -21.26 7.55 0.85
C VAL A 428 -20.23 8.67 0.80
N THR A 429 -20.64 9.88 1.21
CA THR A 429 -19.80 11.09 1.22
C THR A 429 -18.81 11.08 2.39
N ALA A 430 -17.88 12.03 2.40
CA ALA A 430 -16.96 12.23 3.54
C ALA A 430 -17.72 12.57 4.85
N ASP A 431 -18.96 13.07 4.77
CA ASP A 431 -19.78 13.32 5.95
C ASP A 431 -20.58 12.11 6.43
N GLY A 432 -20.46 10.97 5.72
CA GLY A 432 -21.17 9.74 6.05
C GLY A 432 -22.61 9.72 5.57
N GLU A 433 -22.97 10.58 4.61
CA GLU A 433 -24.30 10.62 4.00
C GLU A 433 -24.35 9.67 2.81
N TYR A 434 -25.37 8.84 2.74
CA TYR A 434 -25.66 8.00 1.58
C TYR A 434 -26.52 8.78 0.59
N ILE A 435 -26.02 9.04 -0.59
CA ILE A 435 -26.68 9.88 -1.61
C ILE A 435 -26.61 9.26 -3.00
N HIS A 436 -27.52 9.70 -3.87
CA HIS A 436 -27.47 9.49 -5.32
C HIS A 436 -26.83 10.71 -6.01
N ALA A 437 -26.06 10.47 -7.09
CA ALA A 437 -25.47 11.52 -7.89
C ALA A 437 -25.57 11.19 -9.40
N ASN A 438 -26.01 12.17 -10.18
CA ASN A 438 -26.14 12.09 -11.64
C ASN A 438 -25.97 13.50 -12.24
N GLU A 439 -26.30 13.70 -13.52
CA GLU A 439 -26.18 15.01 -14.19
C GLU A 439 -27.03 16.13 -13.57
N SER A 440 -28.10 15.80 -12.88
CA SER A 440 -29.06 16.77 -12.30
C SER A 440 -29.04 16.82 -10.77
N GLU A 441 -28.53 15.80 -10.10
CA GLU A 441 -28.50 15.69 -8.66
C GLU A 441 -27.06 15.39 -8.19
N ASN A 442 -26.54 16.20 -7.25
CA ASN A 442 -25.14 16.10 -6.80
C ASN A 442 -24.15 16.04 -7.98
N ALA A 443 -24.38 16.87 -8.99
CA ALA A 443 -23.71 16.81 -10.29
C ALA A 443 -22.20 17.01 -10.20
N ASP A 444 -21.71 17.71 -9.19
CA ASP A 444 -20.31 17.92 -8.90
C ASP A 444 -19.60 16.63 -8.47
N LEU A 445 -20.24 15.81 -7.62
CA LEU A 445 -19.72 14.50 -7.21
C LEU A 445 -19.79 13.51 -8.38
N PHE A 446 -20.86 13.54 -9.17
CA PHE A 446 -20.98 12.73 -10.36
C PHE A 446 -19.90 13.09 -11.41
N TRP A 447 -19.65 14.39 -11.61
CA TRP A 447 -18.58 14.88 -12.46
C TRP A 447 -17.22 14.36 -11.99
N ALA A 448 -16.92 14.48 -10.69
CA ALA A 448 -15.65 14.06 -10.09
C ALA A 448 -15.44 12.54 -10.17
N ALA A 449 -16.47 11.74 -9.92
CA ALA A 449 -16.41 10.27 -9.98
C ALA A 449 -16.05 9.72 -11.37
N ARG A 450 -16.20 10.52 -12.42
CA ARG A 450 -15.85 10.15 -13.79
C ARG A 450 -14.47 10.71 -14.17
N GLY A 451 -13.39 10.20 -13.49
CA GLY A 451 -12.02 10.54 -13.85
C GLY A 451 -11.08 10.87 -12.69
N ALA A 452 -11.57 11.12 -11.46
CA ALA A 452 -10.69 11.40 -10.33
C ALA A 452 -9.85 10.21 -9.86
N GLY A 453 -10.28 8.97 -10.18
CA GLY A 453 -9.53 7.77 -9.80
C GLY A 453 -9.27 7.68 -8.30
N GLY A 454 -8.04 7.42 -7.91
CA GLY A 454 -7.61 7.32 -6.52
C GLY A 454 -7.70 8.63 -5.73
N GLY A 455 -7.98 9.75 -6.39
CA GLY A 455 -8.22 11.05 -5.74
C GLY A 455 -9.70 11.35 -5.47
N PHE A 456 -10.62 10.42 -5.73
CA PHE A 456 -12.03 10.61 -5.41
C PHE A 456 -12.24 10.63 -3.87
N PHE A 457 -13.17 11.46 -3.42
CA PHE A 457 -13.36 11.81 -2.00
C PHE A 457 -14.72 11.35 -1.47
N GLY A 458 -15.09 10.13 -1.81
CA GLY A 458 -16.29 9.41 -1.35
C GLY A 458 -16.15 7.92 -1.64
N VAL A 459 -17.06 7.10 -1.13
CA VAL A 459 -17.10 5.65 -1.37
C VAL A 459 -18.30 5.33 -2.26
N VAL A 460 -18.04 5.06 -3.55
CA VAL A 460 -19.09 4.61 -4.46
C VAL A 460 -19.49 3.19 -4.10
N VAL A 461 -20.79 2.97 -3.92
CA VAL A 461 -21.38 1.67 -3.57
C VAL A 461 -22.18 1.03 -4.70
N ARG A 462 -22.58 1.83 -5.70
CA ARG A 462 -23.28 1.36 -6.89
C ARG A 462 -23.04 2.30 -8.06
N PHE A 463 -22.83 1.74 -9.23
CA PHE A 463 -22.82 2.44 -10.52
C PHE A 463 -24.09 2.13 -11.28
N HIS A 464 -24.67 3.13 -11.94
CA HIS A 464 -25.75 3.01 -12.92
C HIS A 464 -25.12 3.16 -14.30
N LEU A 465 -25.29 2.15 -15.15
CA LEU A 465 -24.57 1.99 -16.40
C LEU A 465 -25.51 2.03 -17.59
N LYS A 466 -25.14 2.76 -18.63
CA LYS A 466 -25.70 2.65 -19.96
C LYS A 466 -25.06 1.45 -20.67
N LEU A 467 -25.89 0.63 -21.29
CA LEU A 467 -25.46 -0.51 -22.09
C LEU A 467 -25.68 -0.24 -23.58
N TYR A 468 -25.00 -1.07 -24.37
CA TYR A 468 -25.05 -1.01 -25.83
C TYR A 468 -25.47 -2.37 -26.40
N PRO A 469 -26.00 -2.42 -27.62
CA PRO A 469 -26.19 -3.68 -28.31
C PRO A 469 -24.85 -4.38 -28.50
N LEU A 470 -24.81 -5.70 -28.35
CA LEU A 470 -23.63 -6.48 -28.68
C LEU A 470 -23.28 -6.33 -30.17
N PRO A 471 -22.06 -5.91 -30.54
CA PRO A 471 -21.66 -5.82 -31.96
C PRO A 471 -21.94 -7.12 -32.72
N LYS A 472 -22.61 -7.04 -33.83
CA LYS A 472 -23.06 -8.23 -34.59
C LYS A 472 -21.92 -9.01 -35.21
N TYR A 473 -20.88 -8.30 -35.64
CA TYR A 473 -19.75 -8.85 -36.34
C TYR A 473 -18.49 -8.60 -35.51
N ARG A 474 -17.85 -9.68 -35.11
CA ARG A 474 -16.66 -9.63 -34.25
C ARG A 474 -15.57 -10.49 -34.84
N ALA A 475 -14.35 -10.06 -34.75
CA ALA A 475 -13.19 -10.85 -35.12
C ALA A 475 -11.94 -10.35 -34.38
N ILE A 476 -10.88 -11.16 -34.40
CA ILE A 476 -9.52 -10.72 -34.14
C ILE A 476 -8.64 -11.19 -35.30
N ILE A 477 -7.73 -10.31 -35.72
CA ILE A 477 -6.64 -10.61 -36.65
C ILE A 477 -5.35 -10.20 -35.97
N ALA A 478 -4.33 -11.04 -35.99
CA ALA A 478 -3.02 -10.71 -35.47
C ALA A 478 -1.91 -11.11 -36.44
N HIS A 479 -0.87 -10.29 -36.48
CA HIS A 479 0.35 -10.56 -37.23
C HIS A 479 1.54 -10.50 -36.26
N GLN A 480 2.42 -11.49 -36.33
CA GLN A 480 3.64 -11.52 -35.53
C GLN A 480 4.88 -11.35 -36.40
N PHE A 481 5.81 -10.54 -35.91
CA PHE A 481 7.02 -10.14 -36.65
C PHE A 481 8.27 -10.39 -35.81
N TYR A 482 9.37 -10.72 -36.49
CA TYR A 482 10.68 -10.66 -35.87
C TYR A 482 11.10 -9.21 -35.61
N MET A 483 11.91 -9.00 -34.57
CA MET A 483 12.40 -7.68 -34.18
C MET A 483 13.16 -6.90 -35.29
N LYS A 484 13.72 -7.60 -36.27
CA LYS A 484 14.35 -6.95 -37.45
C LYS A 484 13.40 -6.07 -38.26
N HIS A 485 12.08 -6.25 -38.12
CA HIS A 485 11.05 -5.46 -38.80
C HIS A 485 10.46 -4.36 -37.89
N LEU A 486 11.12 -4.04 -36.78
CA LEU A 486 10.63 -3.06 -35.80
C LEU A 486 10.28 -1.71 -36.44
N GLU A 487 11.22 -1.15 -37.22
CA GLU A 487 10.99 0.15 -37.85
C GLU A 487 9.82 0.12 -38.81
N ASP A 488 9.74 -0.91 -39.64
CA ASP A 488 8.65 -1.06 -40.61
C ASP A 488 7.28 -1.13 -39.95
N VAL A 489 7.19 -1.92 -38.84
CA VAL A 489 5.93 -2.16 -38.14
C VAL A 489 5.46 -0.90 -37.41
N TYR A 490 6.34 -0.23 -36.66
CA TYR A 490 5.98 0.98 -35.93
C TYR A 490 5.76 2.18 -36.83
N SER A 491 6.52 2.29 -37.96
CA SER A 491 6.28 3.34 -38.94
C SER A 491 4.91 3.18 -39.61
N TRP A 492 4.56 1.96 -40.01
CA TRP A 492 3.23 1.69 -40.57
C TRP A 492 2.13 1.97 -39.53
N ALA A 493 2.28 1.52 -38.29
CA ALA A 493 1.28 1.74 -37.22
C ALA A 493 1.06 3.23 -36.96
N TYR A 494 2.13 4.02 -36.94
CA TYR A 494 2.05 5.47 -36.76
C TYR A 494 1.33 6.14 -37.96
N GLU A 495 1.71 5.78 -39.17
CA GLU A 495 1.18 6.37 -40.40
C GLU A 495 -0.32 6.10 -40.60
N VAL A 496 -0.76 4.87 -40.30
CA VAL A 496 -2.18 4.51 -40.46
C VAL A 496 -3.05 4.95 -39.30
N GLY A 497 -2.49 5.32 -38.14
CA GLY A 497 -3.20 5.66 -36.93
C GLY A 497 -4.47 6.49 -37.10
N PRO A 498 -4.39 7.66 -37.81
CA PRO A 498 -5.55 8.52 -38.03
C PRO A 498 -6.66 7.88 -38.89
N SER A 499 -6.32 6.88 -39.72
CA SER A 499 -7.23 6.25 -40.68
C SER A 499 -7.80 4.90 -40.22
N ILE A 500 -7.39 4.40 -39.03
CA ILE A 500 -7.87 3.13 -38.51
C ILE A 500 -9.40 3.21 -38.26
N PRO A 501 -10.20 2.28 -38.82
CA PRO A 501 -11.65 2.25 -38.58
C PRO A 501 -11.95 2.22 -37.08
N LYS A 502 -12.98 2.95 -36.63
CA LYS A 502 -13.33 3.01 -35.20
C LYS A 502 -13.74 1.65 -34.60
N ALA A 503 -14.22 0.73 -35.44
CA ALA A 503 -14.53 -0.64 -35.04
C ALA A 503 -13.27 -1.49 -34.75
N VAL A 504 -12.07 -0.99 -34.98
CA VAL A 504 -10.81 -1.69 -34.78
C VAL A 504 -10.07 -1.14 -33.55
N GLU A 505 -9.76 -2.01 -32.60
CA GLU A 505 -8.79 -1.73 -31.53
C GLU A 505 -7.41 -2.18 -31.96
N PHE A 506 -6.64 -1.29 -32.56
CA PHE A 506 -5.31 -1.65 -33.05
C PHE A 506 -4.25 -1.43 -31.99
N GLN A 507 -3.62 -2.53 -31.57
CA GLN A 507 -2.57 -2.53 -30.57
C GLN A 507 -1.35 -3.35 -31.01
N MET A 508 -0.20 -2.99 -30.49
CA MET A 508 1.04 -3.73 -30.68
C MET A 508 1.68 -4.07 -29.35
N ILE A 509 2.13 -5.30 -29.24
CA ILE A 509 2.89 -5.79 -28.08
C ILE A 509 4.27 -6.18 -28.55
N MET A 510 5.30 -5.59 -27.93
CA MET A 510 6.69 -5.96 -28.13
C MET A 510 7.22 -6.68 -26.89
N SER A 511 7.75 -7.88 -27.07
CA SER A 511 8.28 -8.69 -25.95
C SER A 511 9.53 -9.48 -26.37
N ASN A 512 10.35 -9.83 -25.38
CA ASN A 512 11.54 -10.67 -25.59
C ASN A 512 11.23 -12.14 -25.89
N LYS A 513 9.97 -12.55 -25.72
CA LYS A 513 9.49 -13.88 -26.07
C LYS A 513 8.02 -13.79 -26.49
N MET A 514 7.76 -14.06 -27.75
CA MET A 514 6.41 -14.11 -28.32
C MET A 514 5.94 -15.56 -28.48
N ALA A 515 4.65 -15.79 -28.25
CA ALA A 515 4.03 -17.07 -28.55
C ALA A 515 4.14 -17.33 -30.07
N GLY A 516 4.66 -18.51 -30.47
CA GLY A 516 4.84 -18.85 -31.89
C GLY A 516 6.11 -18.35 -32.54
N ILE A 517 6.91 -17.52 -31.85
CA ILE A 517 8.23 -17.05 -32.30
C ILE A 517 9.29 -17.52 -31.29
N PHE A 518 10.42 -18.03 -31.83
CA PHE A 518 11.59 -18.32 -31.01
C PHE A 518 12.42 -17.04 -30.81
N GLY A 519 12.11 -16.30 -29.73
CA GLY A 519 12.85 -15.09 -29.35
C GLY A 519 12.02 -13.81 -29.36
N PRO A 520 12.70 -12.65 -29.40
CA PRO A 520 12.07 -11.34 -29.40
C PRO A 520 11.21 -11.08 -30.63
N GLY A 521 10.04 -10.46 -30.42
CA GLY A 521 9.13 -10.15 -31.53
C GLY A 521 8.11 -9.07 -31.19
N ILE A 522 7.31 -8.76 -32.18
CA ILE A 522 6.24 -7.78 -32.14
C ILE A 522 4.96 -8.48 -32.59
N GLU A 523 3.88 -8.34 -31.83
CA GLU A 523 2.54 -8.71 -32.26
C GLU A 523 1.73 -7.44 -32.54
N ALA A 524 1.16 -7.36 -33.73
CA ALA A 524 0.18 -6.36 -34.11
C ALA A 524 -1.19 -7.05 -34.13
N ALA A 525 -2.07 -6.70 -33.20
CA ALA A 525 -3.39 -7.32 -33.04
C ALA A 525 -4.50 -6.28 -33.26
N ALA A 526 -5.56 -6.72 -33.89
CA ALA A 526 -6.73 -5.93 -34.22
C ALA A 526 -8.02 -6.67 -33.85
N PRO A 527 -8.48 -6.59 -32.59
CA PRO A 527 -9.87 -6.89 -32.26
C PRO A 527 -10.83 -5.97 -33.01
N ILE A 528 -11.91 -6.54 -33.53
CA ILE A 528 -12.90 -5.87 -34.37
C ILE A 528 -14.28 -6.02 -33.75
N PHE A 529 -15.01 -4.90 -33.63
CA PHE A 529 -16.36 -4.81 -33.09
C PHE A 529 -17.24 -3.97 -34.00
N ALA A 530 -17.90 -4.60 -34.99
CA ALA A 530 -18.69 -3.92 -36.00
C ALA A 530 -20.18 -4.22 -35.88
N ASP A 531 -21.03 -3.23 -36.15
CA ASP A 531 -22.48 -3.36 -36.07
C ASP A 531 -23.09 -3.74 -37.44
N THR A 532 -22.41 -3.39 -38.52
CA THR A 532 -22.86 -3.68 -39.90
C THR A 532 -21.83 -4.53 -40.64
N LYS A 533 -22.28 -5.18 -41.72
CA LYS A 533 -21.37 -5.99 -42.54
C LYS A 533 -20.34 -5.13 -43.26
N ASP A 534 -20.75 -3.95 -43.75
CA ASP A 534 -19.86 -3.05 -44.46
C ASP A 534 -18.73 -2.53 -43.53
N GLU A 535 -19.10 -2.10 -42.32
CA GLU A 535 -18.12 -1.71 -41.29
C GLU A 535 -17.15 -2.88 -40.94
N PHE A 536 -17.65 -4.10 -40.89
CA PHE A 536 -16.85 -5.28 -40.63
C PHE A 536 -15.88 -5.58 -41.79
N GLU A 537 -16.34 -5.49 -43.02
CA GLU A 537 -15.48 -5.70 -44.20
C GLU A 537 -14.39 -4.64 -44.31
N GLU A 538 -14.70 -3.38 -44.02
CA GLU A 538 -13.72 -2.29 -43.93
C GLU A 538 -12.68 -2.54 -42.82
N ALA A 539 -13.14 -2.87 -41.64
CA ALA A 539 -12.28 -3.19 -40.51
C ALA A 539 -11.38 -4.39 -40.78
N MET A 540 -11.91 -5.42 -41.44
CA MET A 540 -11.16 -6.59 -41.86
C MET A 540 -10.10 -6.25 -42.90
N ALA A 541 -10.43 -5.36 -43.83
CA ALA A 541 -9.52 -4.95 -44.88
C ALA A 541 -8.28 -4.24 -44.34
N PHE A 542 -8.39 -3.50 -43.26
CA PHE A 542 -7.30 -2.82 -42.58
C PHE A 542 -6.11 -3.74 -42.30
N MET A 543 -6.29 -4.89 -41.71
CA MET A 543 -5.23 -5.86 -41.42
C MET A 543 -4.93 -6.78 -42.59
N LYS A 544 -5.95 -7.23 -43.32
CA LYS A 544 -5.78 -8.15 -44.47
C LYS A 544 -4.93 -7.56 -45.59
N ASN A 545 -5.08 -6.26 -45.87
CA ASN A 545 -4.42 -5.55 -46.94
C ASN A 545 -3.22 -4.74 -46.44
N SER A 546 -2.81 -4.90 -45.19
CA SER A 546 -1.68 -4.21 -44.60
C SER A 546 -0.39 -4.51 -45.36
N PRO A 547 0.42 -3.50 -45.74
CA PRO A 547 1.66 -3.69 -46.45
C PRO A 547 2.72 -4.48 -45.67
N ILE A 548 2.64 -4.40 -44.33
CA ILE A 548 3.55 -5.14 -43.46
C ILE A 548 3.23 -6.63 -43.34
N LYS A 549 2.07 -7.08 -43.82
CA LYS A 549 1.66 -8.50 -43.78
C LYS A 549 2.67 -9.41 -44.47
N SER A 550 3.28 -8.95 -45.57
CA SER A 550 4.31 -9.72 -46.28
C SER A 550 5.58 -9.96 -45.45
N LYS A 551 5.81 -9.18 -44.42
CA LYS A 551 6.94 -9.30 -43.48
C LYS A 551 6.59 -10.14 -42.23
N ALA A 552 5.32 -10.48 -42.04
CA ALA A 552 4.86 -11.26 -40.90
C ALA A 552 5.38 -12.70 -40.99
N LEU A 553 5.90 -13.20 -39.88
CA LEU A 553 6.20 -14.61 -39.72
C LEU A 553 4.92 -15.43 -39.58
N ILE A 554 3.98 -14.90 -38.81
CA ILE A 554 2.67 -15.50 -38.54
C ILE A 554 1.60 -14.44 -38.85
N ALA A 555 0.67 -14.79 -39.73
CA ALA A 555 -0.52 -13.99 -40.02
C ALA A 555 -1.75 -14.86 -39.69
N THR A 556 -2.46 -14.55 -38.61
CA THR A 556 -3.64 -15.35 -38.23
C THR A 556 -4.80 -15.05 -39.18
N PRO A 557 -5.64 -16.06 -39.48
CA PRO A 557 -6.95 -15.76 -40.08
C PRO A 557 -7.81 -14.98 -39.10
N ALA A 558 -8.82 -14.27 -39.65
CA ALA A 558 -9.83 -13.67 -38.80
C ALA A 558 -10.69 -14.76 -38.13
N ILE A 559 -10.82 -14.68 -36.83
CA ILE A 559 -11.71 -15.58 -36.05
C ILE A 559 -12.53 -14.73 -35.07
N ASP A 560 -13.77 -15.16 -34.78
CA ASP A 560 -14.50 -14.65 -33.61
C ASP A 560 -14.15 -15.54 -32.42
N PRO A 561 -13.31 -15.07 -31.49
CA PRO A 561 -12.85 -15.88 -30.36
C PRO A 561 -13.91 -15.96 -29.24
N GLY A 562 -14.94 -15.12 -29.31
CA GLY A 562 -15.80 -14.84 -28.16
C GLY A 562 -15.06 -14.12 -27.03
N ILE A 563 -15.83 -13.52 -26.11
CA ILE A 563 -15.26 -12.64 -25.08
C ILE A 563 -14.33 -13.39 -24.08
N ASP A 564 -14.65 -14.63 -23.74
CA ASP A 564 -13.84 -15.40 -22.78
C ASP A 564 -12.42 -15.70 -23.34
N MET A 565 -12.32 -15.98 -24.64
CA MET A 565 -11.05 -16.20 -25.30
C MET A 565 -10.24 -14.89 -25.42
N LEU A 566 -10.90 -13.75 -25.66
CA LEU A 566 -10.25 -12.44 -25.64
C LEU A 566 -9.62 -12.16 -24.28
N TYR A 567 -10.35 -12.38 -23.19
CA TYR A 567 -9.81 -12.25 -21.84
C TYR A 567 -8.63 -13.20 -21.59
N LYS A 568 -8.70 -14.45 -22.03
CA LYS A 568 -7.60 -15.42 -21.89
C LYS A 568 -6.35 -15.00 -22.65
N SER A 569 -6.54 -14.44 -23.85
CA SER A 569 -5.43 -13.93 -24.68
C SER A 569 -4.72 -12.78 -23.96
N VAL A 570 -5.46 -11.79 -23.45
CA VAL A 570 -4.88 -10.67 -22.70
C VAL A 570 -4.15 -11.16 -21.46
N MET A 571 -4.77 -12.05 -20.66
CA MET A 571 -4.14 -12.55 -19.41
C MET A 571 -2.86 -13.36 -19.65
N SER A 572 -2.58 -13.80 -20.88
CA SER A 572 -1.31 -14.42 -21.21
C SER A 572 -0.11 -13.45 -21.13
N HIS A 573 -0.37 -12.15 -21.22
CA HIS A 573 0.62 -11.08 -21.06
C HIS A 573 0.72 -10.56 -19.63
N TYR A 574 -0.30 -10.80 -18.79
CA TYR A 574 -0.39 -10.31 -17.40
C TYR A 574 -0.54 -11.48 -16.41
N PRO A 575 0.51 -12.28 -16.19
CA PRO A 575 0.43 -13.44 -15.31
C PRO A 575 0.20 -13.04 -13.86
N GLU A 576 -0.71 -13.76 -13.20
CA GLU A 576 -0.96 -13.63 -11.76
C GLU A 576 0.27 -14.02 -10.93
N ASN A 577 0.31 -13.57 -9.68
CA ASN A 577 1.38 -13.89 -8.72
C ASN A 577 2.78 -13.48 -9.20
N HIS A 578 2.86 -12.35 -9.89
CA HIS A 578 4.10 -11.72 -10.32
C HIS A 578 4.22 -10.30 -9.73
N HIS A 579 5.44 -9.80 -9.73
CA HIS A 579 5.76 -8.42 -9.41
C HIS A 579 5.74 -7.58 -10.68
N TYR A 580 5.29 -6.33 -10.56
CA TYR A 580 5.11 -5.42 -11.70
C TYR A 580 5.75 -4.07 -11.40
N GLY A 581 6.50 -3.54 -12.37
CA GLY A 581 6.88 -2.14 -12.47
C GLY A 581 6.23 -1.57 -13.74
N VAL A 582 5.30 -0.64 -13.57
CA VAL A 582 4.48 -0.14 -14.68
C VAL A 582 4.56 1.37 -14.74
N ASP A 583 4.61 1.92 -15.94
CA ASP A 583 4.43 3.34 -16.21
C ASP A 583 3.98 3.54 -17.67
N ASN A 584 3.39 4.68 -17.97
CA ASN A 584 2.77 4.92 -19.25
C ASN A 584 2.82 6.38 -19.68
N MET A 585 2.47 6.64 -20.94
CA MET A 585 2.27 7.98 -21.45
C MET A 585 1.27 8.03 -22.61
N TRP A 586 0.63 9.16 -22.72
CA TRP A 586 -0.05 9.62 -23.92
C TRP A 586 0.88 10.48 -24.77
N THR A 587 0.76 10.40 -26.10
CA THR A 587 1.59 11.20 -26.98
C THR A 587 0.98 11.35 -28.38
N HIS A 588 1.29 12.47 -29.02
CA HIS A 588 1.15 12.70 -30.46
C HIS A 588 2.48 13.16 -31.08
N ALA A 589 3.60 12.89 -30.40
CA ALA A 589 4.92 13.27 -30.87
C ALA A 589 5.25 12.66 -32.25
N PRO A 590 6.06 13.33 -33.06
CA PRO A 590 6.49 12.79 -34.35
C PRO A 590 7.20 11.45 -34.21
N LEU A 591 7.01 10.58 -35.20
CA LEU A 591 7.63 9.25 -35.18
C LEU A 591 9.15 9.30 -35.09
N GLU A 592 9.76 10.28 -35.74
CA GLU A 592 11.21 10.50 -35.74
C GLU A 592 11.76 10.74 -34.33
N ASP A 593 10.97 11.35 -33.44
CA ASP A 593 11.31 11.57 -32.04
C ASP A 593 11.04 10.31 -31.17
N LEU A 594 9.99 9.55 -31.48
CA LEU A 594 9.61 8.33 -30.76
C LEU A 594 10.50 7.12 -31.14
N MET A 595 10.89 6.97 -32.39
CA MET A 595 11.59 5.77 -32.91
C MET A 595 12.91 5.47 -32.17
N PRO A 596 13.75 6.46 -31.84
CA PRO A 596 14.97 6.19 -31.07
C PRO A 596 14.68 5.51 -29.73
N TYR A 597 13.60 5.92 -29.04
CA TYR A 597 13.19 5.32 -27.76
C TYR A 597 12.54 3.95 -27.95
N VAL A 598 11.74 3.73 -28.99
CA VAL A 598 11.21 2.40 -29.34
C VAL A 598 12.36 1.41 -29.57
N LYS A 599 13.44 1.83 -30.23
CA LYS A 599 14.66 1.02 -30.40
C LYS A 599 15.42 0.81 -29.10
N GLU A 600 15.49 1.82 -28.24
CA GLU A 600 16.11 1.69 -26.92
C GLU A 600 15.32 0.73 -26.03
N ILE A 601 14.00 0.83 -26.03
CA ILE A 601 13.10 -0.10 -25.34
C ILE A 601 13.34 -1.52 -25.86
N ALA A 602 13.32 -1.75 -27.15
CA ALA A 602 13.57 -3.07 -27.75
C ALA A 602 14.90 -3.69 -27.32
N ARG A 603 15.94 -2.86 -27.13
CA ARG A 603 17.28 -3.31 -26.71
C ARG A 603 17.38 -3.58 -25.23
N THR A 604 16.63 -2.85 -24.38
CA THR A 604 16.77 -2.86 -22.92
C THR A 604 15.61 -3.52 -22.20
N LEU A 605 14.56 -3.95 -22.93
CA LEU A 605 13.38 -4.58 -22.38
C LEU A 605 13.77 -5.77 -21.47
N PRO A 606 13.30 -5.80 -20.24
CA PRO A 606 13.55 -6.93 -19.34
C PRO A 606 13.00 -8.26 -19.90
N PRO A 607 13.42 -9.41 -19.35
CA PRO A 607 12.94 -10.70 -19.81
C PRO A 607 11.41 -10.81 -19.84
N ALA A 608 10.88 -11.61 -20.77
CA ALA A 608 9.46 -11.93 -20.80
C ALA A 608 9.01 -12.53 -19.45
N PRO A 609 7.78 -12.22 -19.01
CA PRO A 609 6.67 -11.65 -19.76
C PRO A 609 6.64 -10.12 -19.85
N SER A 610 7.73 -9.43 -19.49
CA SER A 610 7.82 -7.97 -19.67
C SER A 610 7.59 -7.57 -21.13
N HIS A 611 6.88 -6.48 -21.34
CA HIS A 611 6.49 -6.03 -22.67
C HIS A 611 6.24 -4.53 -22.75
N MET A 612 6.25 -3.99 -23.96
CA MET A 612 5.73 -2.68 -24.30
C MET A 612 4.40 -2.86 -25.01
N LEU A 613 3.40 -2.13 -24.59
CA LEU A 613 2.13 -1.93 -25.29
C LEU A 613 2.17 -0.59 -26.02
N TRP A 614 1.79 -0.60 -27.29
CA TRP A 614 1.50 0.58 -28.10
C TRP A 614 0.08 0.44 -28.63
N LEU A 615 -0.80 1.38 -28.27
CA LEU A 615 -2.19 1.41 -28.71
C LEU A 615 -2.42 2.66 -29.55
N ASN A 616 -2.89 2.48 -30.77
CA ASN A 616 -3.38 3.56 -31.62
C ASN A 616 -4.81 3.93 -31.18
N TRP A 617 -4.89 4.92 -30.29
CA TRP A 617 -6.17 5.34 -29.71
C TRP A 617 -6.92 6.30 -30.61
N HIS A 618 -6.30 7.42 -30.95
CA HIS A 618 -6.90 8.48 -31.75
C HIS A 618 -8.32 8.79 -31.30
N PRO A 619 -8.49 9.45 -30.14
CA PRO A 619 -9.78 9.66 -29.51
C PRO A 619 -10.75 10.40 -30.40
N GLY A 620 -12.04 10.15 -30.18
CA GLY A 620 -13.10 11.03 -30.65
C GLY A 620 -13.19 12.28 -29.77
N GLN A 621 -14.14 13.15 -30.07
CA GLN A 621 -14.45 14.24 -29.17
C GLN A 621 -15.17 13.70 -27.94
N ILE A 622 -14.67 14.00 -26.72
CA ILE A 622 -15.35 13.69 -25.47
C ILE A 622 -16.70 14.41 -25.46
N GLN A 623 -17.77 13.66 -25.28
CA GLN A 623 -19.14 14.19 -25.34
C GLN A 623 -19.65 14.71 -23.99
N SER A 624 -19.13 14.18 -22.88
CA SER A 624 -19.63 14.45 -21.53
C SER A 624 -18.73 15.42 -20.78
N ASP A 625 -19.31 16.36 -20.03
CA ASP A 625 -18.57 17.10 -19.00
C ASP A 625 -18.27 16.16 -17.82
N MET A 626 -16.97 15.85 -17.63
CA MET A 626 -16.49 14.95 -16.60
C MET A 626 -15.03 15.27 -16.22
N ALA A 627 -14.59 14.75 -15.08
CA ALA A 627 -13.23 14.98 -14.61
C ALA A 627 -12.16 14.38 -15.54
N TYR A 628 -12.46 13.22 -16.17
CA TYR A 628 -11.58 12.62 -17.16
C TYR A 628 -11.32 13.59 -18.32
N SER A 629 -10.06 13.84 -18.63
CA SER A 629 -9.72 14.91 -19.59
C SER A 629 -8.34 14.76 -20.22
N ASN A 630 -7.74 13.59 -20.13
CA ASN A 630 -6.37 13.39 -20.64
C ASN A 630 -6.27 12.11 -21.45
N GLU A 631 -6.25 12.27 -22.77
CA GLU A 631 -6.00 11.22 -23.76
C GLU A 631 -5.40 11.83 -25.01
N ASP A 632 -4.72 11.01 -25.85
CA ASP A 632 -4.07 11.45 -27.08
C ASP A 632 -4.06 10.34 -28.14
N ASN A 633 -3.41 10.60 -29.26
CA ASN A 633 -3.39 9.72 -30.43
C ASN A 633 -2.82 8.34 -30.14
N ILE A 634 -1.76 8.30 -29.35
CA ILE A 634 -1.01 7.07 -29.08
C ILE A 634 -0.87 6.89 -27.56
N TYR A 635 -1.20 5.71 -27.10
CA TYR A 635 -0.91 5.26 -25.75
C TYR A 635 0.28 4.30 -25.74
N ILE A 636 1.29 4.60 -24.93
CA ILE A 636 2.45 3.73 -24.72
C ILE A 636 2.51 3.36 -23.25
N ALA A 637 2.52 2.04 -22.96
CA ALA A 637 2.71 1.53 -21.62
C ALA A 637 3.85 0.51 -21.58
N LEU A 638 4.65 0.58 -20.53
CA LEU A 638 5.75 -0.33 -20.26
C LEU A 638 5.45 -1.16 -19.03
N TYR A 639 5.45 -2.46 -19.21
CA TYR A 639 5.23 -3.44 -18.14
C TYR A 639 6.51 -4.23 -17.93
N THR A 640 7.15 -3.99 -16.81
CA THR A 640 8.22 -4.85 -16.31
C THR A 640 7.61 -5.88 -15.39
N ILE A 641 7.84 -7.16 -15.66
CA ILE A 641 7.17 -8.26 -14.95
C ILE A 641 8.23 -9.28 -14.53
N TRP A 642 8.25 -9.65 -13.26
CA TRP A 642 9.20 -10.64 -12.73
C TRP A 642 8.57 -11.50 -11.66
N LYS A 643 9.16 -12.68 -11.41
CA LYS A 643 8.58 -13.68 -10.51
C LYS A 643 9.15 -13.62 -9.09
N ASN A 644 10.46 -13.40 -8.95
CA ASN A 644 11.15 -13.49 -7.67
C ASN A 644 11.31 -12.09 -7.05
N ALA A 645 10.91 -11.93 -5.80
CA ALA A 645 11.03 -10.64 -5.08
C ALA A 645 12.48 -10.09 -5.07
N SER A 646 13.50 -10.98 -5.06
CA SER A 646 14.92 -10.59 -5.11
C SER A 646 15.30 -9.80 -6.38
N ASP A 647 14.52 -9.92 -7.45
CA ASP A 647 14.78 -9.22 -8.71
C ASP A 647 14.18 -7.80 -8.75
N THR A 648 13.46 -7.39 -7.69
CA THR A 648 12.78 -6.08 -7.62
C THR A 648 13.77 -4.92 -7.80
N ALA A 649 14.93 -4.97 -7.15
CA ALA A 649 15.97 -3.93 -7.31
C ALA A 649 16.50 -3.82 -8.74
N LYS A 650 16.42 -4.89 -9.52
CA LYS A 650 16.90 -4.95 -10.92
C LYS A 650 15.87 -4.43 -11.91
N TYR A 651 14.61 -4.75 -11.71
CA TYR A 651 13.57 -4.55 -12.71
C TYR A 651 12.53 -3.48 -12.34
N GLY A 652 12.35 -3.21 -11.04
CA GLY A 652 11.24 -2.40 -10.53
C GLY A 652 11.18 -0.99 -11.09
N ASP A 653 12.32 -0.36 -11.37
CA ASP A 653 12.39 1.05 -11.80
C ASP A 653 12.56 1.23 -13.32
N TRP A 654 12.71 0.14 -14.10
CA TRP A 654 13.02 0.24 -15.52
C TRP A 654 11.93 1.00 -16.30
N ALA A 655 10.65 0.70 -16.09
CA ALA A 655 9.53 1.35 -16.79
C ALA A 655 9.48 2.86 -16.50
N ALA A 656 9.53 3.26 -15.20
CA ALA A 656 9.51 4.67 -14.82
C ALA A 656 10.76 5.42 -15.31
N SER A 657 11.93 4.78 -15.28
CA SER A 657 13.17 5.37 -15.79
C SER A 657 13.11 5.60 -17.31
N MET A 658 12.53 4.68 -18.07
CA MET A 658 12.35 4.83 -19.50
C MET A 658 11.33 5.92 -19.83
N MET A 659 10.17 5.94 -19.15
CA MET A 659 9.16 6.99 -19.32
C MET A 659 9.69 8.37 -18.94
N SER A 660 10.57 8.46 -17.93
CA SER A 660 11.21 9.74 -17.56
C SER A 660 12.05 10.32 -18.70
N LYS A 661 12.74 9.48 -19.48
CA LYS A 661 13.49 9.93 -20.67
C LYS A 661 12.57 10.49 -21.75
N MET A 662 11.35 9.96 -21.84
CA MET A 662 10.36 10.30 -22.86
C MET A 662 9.39 11.41 -22.38
N ASN A 663 9.56 11.94 -21.16
CA ASN A 663 8.62 12.86 -20.52
C ASN A 663 8.33 14.14 -21.33
N HIS A 664 9.32 14.63 -22.11
CA HIS A 664 9.16 15.80 -22.96
C HIS A 664 8.22 15.59 -24.17
N MET A 665 7.90 14.34 -24.51
CA MET A 665 6.96 13.95 -25.56
C MET A 665 5.59 13.55 -25.00
N SER A 666 5.46 13.48 -23.67
CA SER A 666 4.25 13.04 -23.02
C SER A 666 3.26 14.20 -22.86
N THR A 667 2.01 13.99 -23.27
CA THR A 667 0.88 14.88 -22.99
C THR A 667 0.21 14.53 -21.67
N GLY A 668 0.57 13.40 -21.05
CA GLY A 668 0.09 12.92 -19.78
C GLY A 668 0.06 11.41 -19.69
N ILE A 669 -0.61 10.90 -18.66
CA ILE A 669 -0.74 9.46 -18.39
C ILE A 669 -2.19 9.04 -18.19
N GLN A 670 -2.42 7.73 -18.29
CA GLN A 670 -3.65 7.08 -17.89
C GLN A 670 -3.47 6.51 -16.46
N LEU A 671 -4.45 6.77 -15.58
CA LEU A 671 -4.36 6.41 -14.16
C LEU A 671 -4.41 4.90 -13.88
N ALA A 672 -4.93 4.06 -14.79
CA ALA A 672 -4.99 2.62 -14.54
C ALA A 672 -3.61 1.96 -14.47
N ASP A 673 -2.66 2.48 -15.24
CA ASP A 673 -1.29 1.95 -15.36
C ASP A 673 -0.26 2.92 -14.79
N GLU A 674 -0.64 3.71 -13.78
CA GLU A 674 0.16 4.80 -13.25
C GLU A 674 1.38 4.32 -12.44
N GLY A 675 2.45 5.09 -12.56
CA GLY A 675 3.67 5.00 -11.77
C GLY A 675 3.91 6.22 -10.87
N LEU A 676 2.84 6.89 -10.39
CA LEU A 676 2.92 8.18 -9.66
C LEU A 676 3.72 8.12 -8.36
N HIS A 677 3.93 6.94 -7.79
CA HIS A 677 4.82 6.76 -6.65
C HIS A 677 6.31 6.87 -7.02
N LYS A 678 6.64 6.85 -8.34
CA LYS A 678 8.01 6.94 -8.88
C LYS A 678 8.22 8.16 -9.78
N ARG A 679 7.19 8.55 -10.54
CA ARG A 679 7.27 9.64 -11.51
C ARG A 679 5.99 10.47 -11.49
N THR A 680 6.09 11.75 -11.20
CA THR A 680 4.98 12.69 -11.33
C THR A 680 4.71 12.98 -12.80
N ALA A 681 3.45 12.87 -13.22
CA ALA A 681 3.02 13.17 -14.59
C ALA A 681 1.58 13.72 -14.60
N PRO A 682 1.19 14.55 -15.60
CA PRO A 682 -0.19 14.98 -15.78
C PRO A 682 -1.10 13.77 -16.07
N PHE A 683 -2.27 13.72 -15.42
CA PHE A 683 -3.29 12.69 -15.64
C PHE A 683 -4.71 13.27 -15.82
N LEU A 684 -4.84 14.56 -15.63
CA LEU A 684 -6.01 15.39 -15.94
C LEU A 684 -5.51 16.68 -16.58
N SER A 685 -6.38 17.38 -17.29
CA SER A 685 -6.11 18.75 -17.67
C SER A 685 -5.92 19.61 -16.42
N GLU A 686 -5.13 20.67 -16.51
CA GLU A 686 -4.88 21.60 -15.37
C GLU A 686 -6.19 22.17 -14.82
N ALA A 687 -7.13 22.52 -15.70
CA ALA A 687 -8.45 23.05 -15.32
C ALA A 687 -9.25 22.02 -14.50
N ASN A 688 -9.26 20.74 -14.95
CA ASN A 688 -10.00 19.69 -14.27
C ASN A 688 -9.31 19.28 -12.95
N LEU A 689 -7.98 19.25 -12.92
CA LEU A 689 -7.24 19.01 -11.68
C LEU A 689 -7.54 20.09 -10.64
N LYS A 690 -7.55 21.35 -11.04
CA LYS A 690 -7.91 22.48 -10.17
C LYS A 690 -9.35 22.38 -9.66
N LYS A 691 -10.31 22.02 -10.54
CA LYS A 691 -11.71 21.80 -10.17
C LYS A 691 -11.86 20.66 -9.18
N ILE A 692 -11.18 19.52 -9.38
CA ILE A 692 -11.18 18.41 -8.40
C ILE A 692 -10.67 18.85 -7.05
N GLN A 693 -9.59 19.63 -6.99
CA GLN A 693 -9.04 20.09 -5.72
C GLN A 693 -9.99 21.02 -4.99
N GLN A 694 -10.67 21.92 -5.72
CA GLN A 694 -11.70 22.76 -5.11
C GLN A 694 -12.85 21.91 -4.56
N LEU A 695 -13.36 20.95 -5.35
CA LEU A 695 -14.43 20.07 -4.91
C LEU A 695 -14.02 19.22 -3.70
N ARG A 696 -12.77 18.77 -3.63
CA ARG A 696 -12.27 18.09 -2.43
C ARG A 696 -12.27 18.99 -1.22
N ALA A 697 -11.81 20.24 -1.36
CA ALA A 697 -11.83 21.21 -0.26
C ALA A 697 -13.25 21.48 0.24
N ASP A 698 -14.24 21.48 -0.66
CA ASP A 698 -15.64 21.72 -0.34
C ASP A 698 -16.36 20.50 0.25
N ARG A 699 -16.08 19.30 -0.27
CA ARG A 699 -16.80 18.05 0.05
C ARG A 699 -16.06 17.10 1.01
N ASP A 700 -14.75 17.31 1.19
CA ASP A 700 -13.90 16.59 2.15
C ASP A 700 -12.92 17.56 2.83
N PRO A 701 -13.42 18.61 3.53
CA PRO A 701 -12.58 19.66 4.11
C PRO A 701 -11.61 19.12 5.18
N SER A 702 -11.89 17.98 5.77
CA SER A 702 -11.01 17.30 6.73
C SER A 702 -9.87 16.53 6.07
N GLY A 703 -9.89 16.33 4.73
CA GLY A 703 -8.95 15.50 4.02
C GLY A 703 -9.00 14.03 4.46
N LEU A 704 -10.23 13.54 4.74
CA LEU A 704 -10.49 12.19 5.22
C LEU A 704 -9.99 11.11 4.24
N PHE A 705 -10.20 11.32 2.94
CA PHE A 705 -9.74 10.39 1.91
C PHE A 705 -8.32 10.71 1.45
N HIS A 706 -7.50 9.69 1.24
CA HIS A 706 -6.20 9.87 0.59
C HIS A 706 -6.35 10.38 -0.85
N GLU A 707 -5.32 11.08 -1.31
CA GLU A 707 -5.18 11.49 -2.71
C GLU A 707 -4.30 10.48 -3.48
N TRP A 708 -3.98 10.83 -4.74
CA TRP A 708 -2.98 10.13 -5.54
C TRP A 708 -1.62 10.07 -4.84
N HIS A 709 -0.73 9.21 -5.27
CA HIS A 709 0.65 9.13 -4.74
C HIS A 709 1.43 10.43 -4.95
N SER A 710 1.26 11.04 -6.10
CA SER A 710 1.74 12.38 -6.41
C SER A 710 0.82 13.04 -7.46
N ARG A 711 0.95 14.34 -7.62
CA ARG A 711 0.23 15.11 -8.62
C ARG A 711 1.12 16.26 -9.12
N PRO A 712 0.91 16.76 -10.36
CA PRO A 712 1.58 17.96 -10.84
C PRO A 712 1.22 19.18 -9.98
N GLU A 713 2.16 20.10 -9.85
CA GLU A 713 1.86 21.43 -9.28
C GLU A 713 0.92 22.19 -10.23
N ILE A 714 -0.08 22.84 -9.68
CA ILE A 714 -0.96 23.75 -10.42
C ILE A 714 -0.24 25.10 -10.47
N LYS A 715 0.00 25.59 -11.69
CA LYS A 715 0.63 26.88 -11.93
C LYS A 715 -0.33 28.05 -11.74
#